data_318bbab0bf07cfee958e62099a4cf5bb
#
_entry.id   318bbab0bf07cfee958e62099a4cf5bb
#
_cell.length_a   1.000
_cell.length_b   1.000
_cell.length_c   1.000
_cell.angle_alpha   90.00
_cell.angle_beta   90.00
_cell.angle_gamma   90.00
#
_symmetry.space_group_name_H-M   'P 1'
#
loop_
_entity.id
_entity.type
_entity.pdbx_description
1 polymer ?
#
loop_
_entity_poly.entity_id
_entity_poly.type
_entity_poly.pdbx_seq_one_letter_code
_entity_poly.pdbx_strand_id
1 'polypeptide(L)'
;MAHLSELQIEKIKEHMLHEEAALKIKFKAKNTQFDTKKVLHAEVETYENQGWIAGAPMKTKTPISKRKDHSRQFEDDIWCMFYNLGFRVLNSDEKLRVQWGNNSGEDKQIDVLAVGDDAIFVVECKSAEKPKKQSFQQTLIEISNYKKGMTESLQQIYGKTKRVKFIFATRNYRIESDGDDAERMRNNQIYHLDENAYNYICNLVRSYQSSVIYQFYGLMFKDELINDKPITIPALKGTMGGRDYYLFSIEPSTLLKIGFVLHRTKVNDSMAPTYQRLLVPKRLKGITKFIDEEGGFFPNSIILNFADPNESIKVTFDPIHKENDSDAEFGLLNIPNAYGIAYIIDGQHRVYGYSNSSHKNDHTIPVVAFQNMESEEQLKIFMEINENQKSVSKNLRIDLEEDLFWTSPRLDSRMKALRSSTIKMLSSQSGNVLFNKISIGEDQADLSSVFFDKGLAQSGLIPKAKQTKWVGNTDTCLYDINETNVDKAMIESRKRIVQYLNACYEIAENYLDDDAKDTFLFSNRATFPFVTISGLLHTYLFNCGEIDISTPIKERIIKVTPYIEALCEGLNILPEEERTYLTGAQGQGAEKKWLLSYQNIVNQHYPDYFPEELQEWKETRDKSIQEEGEKLKEEIRSLVRKLVFAKLYEIFGKDYEKNIAKLKHDCEGKIFERFADNDDFDISEYDWKDWIEIPEYKSIIEKNYSNDKFSEAFGIALSEKATSKKDKLNWLSLVEPPKGKKKNAMTKSDVGRLWLIHDHLSQYITDEE
;
A
#
# COMPACT_ATOMS: atom_id res chain seq x y z
N MET A 1 4.08 -15.96 48.72
CA MET A 1 3.93 -16.81 47.52
C MET A 1 2.55 -17.44 47.59
N ALA A 2 1.70 -17.17 46.63
CA ALA A 2 0.40 -17.81 46.54
C ALA A 2 0.62 -19.29 46.18
N HIS A 3 0.38 -20.19 47.13
CA HIS A 3 0.49 -21.60 46.87
C HIS A 3 -0.91 -22.15 46.61
N LEU A 4 -1.25 -22.40 45.34
CA LEU A 4 -2.53 -22.98 44.96
C LEU A 4 -2.65 -24.39 45.47
N SER A 5 -3.78 -24.73 46.08
CA SER A 5 -4.15 -26.12 46.43
C SER A 5 -4.46 -26.91 45.15
N GLU A 6 -4.39 -28.24 45.24
CA GLU A 6 -4.74 -29.13 44.10
C GLU A 6 -6.16 -28.87 43.61
N LEU A 7 -7.10 -28.65 44.48
CA LEU A 7 -8.49 -28.34 44.14
C LEU A 7 -8.62 -27.01 43.34
N GLN A 8 -7.84 -26.00 43.68
CA GLN A 8 -7.81 -24.76 42.96
C GLN A 8 -7.18 -24.89 41.55
N ILE A 9 -6.13 -25.70 41.46
CA ILE A 9 -5.50 -26.05 40.17
C ILE A 9 -6.47 -26.81 39.27
N GLU A 10 -7.20 -27.81 39.83
CA GLU A 10 -8.22 -28.55 39.06
C GLU A 10 -9.32 -27.61 38.54
N LYS A 11 -9.88 -26.75 39.41
CA LYS A 11 -10.89 -25.77 39.00
C LYS A 11 -10.42 -24.86 37.87
N ILE A 12 -9.17 -24.39 37.90
CA ILE A 12 -8.61 -23.57 36.82
C ILE A 12 -8.50 -24.39 35.53
N LYS A 13 -8.03 -25.65 35.62
CA LYS A 13 -7.89 -26.58 34.48
C LYS A 13 -9.23 -26.93 33.85
N GLU A 14 -10.31 -27.08 34.63
CA GLU A 14 -11.66 -27.33 34.12
C GLU A 14 -12.17 -26.22 33.16
N HIS A 15 -11.72 -24.97 33.37
CA HIS A 15 -12.04 -23.87 32.50
C HIS A 15 -11.05 -23.70 31.33
N MET A 16 -10.17 -24.66 31.07
CA MET A 16 -9.22 -24.64 29.97
C MET A 16 -9.47 -25.70 28.93
N LEU A 17 -9.45 -25.33 27.67
CA LEU A 17 -9.55 -26.24 26.52
C LEU A 17 -8.14 -26.61 26.05
N HIS A 18 -7.91 -27.88 25.82
CA HIS A 18 -6.66 -28.44 25.28
C HIS A 18 -6.89 -29.47 24.17
N GLU A 19 -8.14 -29.98 24.02
CA GLU A 19 -8.48 -30.90 22.95
C GLU A 19 -8.75 -30.15 21.64
N GLU A 20 -8.12 -30.58 20.57
CA GLU A 20 -8.21 -29.90 19.26
C GLU A 20 -9.66 -29.84 18.74
N ALA A 21 -10.46 -30.90 18.96
CA ALA A 21 -11.85 -30.91 18.56
C ALA A 21 -12.69 -29.86 19.31
N ALA A 22 -12.50 -29.74 20.63
CA ALA A 22 -13.19 -28.78 21.46
C ALA A 22 -12.79 -27.34 21.11
N LEU A 23 -11.49 -27.10 20.89
CA LEU A 23 -10.96 -25.80 20.43
C LEU A 23 -11.55 -25.39 19.08
N LYS A 24 -11.64 -26.32 18.13
CA LYS A 24 -12.24 -26.09 16.81
C LYS A 24 -13.71 -25.69 16.86
N ILE A 25 -14.47 -26.36 17.71
CA ILE A 25 -15.89 -26.04 17.95
C ILE A 25 -16.01 -24.65 18.56
N LYS A 26 -15.19 -24.36 19.58
CA LYS A 26 -15.19 -23.05 20.25
C LYS A 26 -14.78 -21.94 19.30
N PHE A 27 -13.73 -22.14 18.50
CA PHE A 27 -13.29 -21.20 17.48
C PHE A 27 -14.42 -20.86 16.50
N LYS A 28 -15.14 -21.86 15.98
CA LYS A 28 -16.27 -21.61 15.08
C LYS A 28 -17.36 -20.78 15.73
N ALA A 29 -17.66 -21.02 17.02
CA ALA A 29 -18.66 -20.28 17.76
C ALA A 29 -18.22 -18.84 18.06
N LYS A 30 -16.92 -18.64 18.37
CA LYS A 30 -16.38 -17.32 18.68
C LYS A 30 -16.14 -16.46 17.41
N ASN A 31 -15.73 -17.08 16.32
CA ASN A 31 -15.42 -16.40 15.04
C ASN A 31 -16.68 -16.03 14.24
N THR A 32 -17.76 -15.64 14.91
CA THR A 32 -19.02 -15.17 14.33
C THR A 32 -19.49 -13.90 15.03
N GLN A 33 -20.18 -13.03 14.31
CA GLN A 33 -20.78 -11.82 14.88
C GLN A 33 -22.09 -12.11 15.64
N PHE A 34 -22.61 -13.33 15.57
CA PHE A 34 -23.88 -13.71 16.15
C PHE A 34 -23.72 -14.92 17.07
N ASP A 35 -24.35 -14.88 18.23
CA ASP A 35 -24.64 -16.04 19.01
C ASP A 35 -25.78 -16.80 18.35
N THR A 36 -25.64 -18.13 18.25
CA THR A 36 -26.65 -18.98 17.63
C THR A 36 -27.01 -20.17 18.55
N LYS A 37 -28.28 -20.45 18.68
CA LYS A 37 -28.75 -21.62 19.38
C LYS A 37 -30.03 -22.18 18.74
N LYS A 38 -30.36 -23.42 19.05
CA LYS A 38 -31.59 -24.08 18.59
C LYS A 38 -32.51 -24.28 19.78
N VAL A 39 -33.70 -23.67 19.74
CA VAL A 39 -34.71 -23.68 20.80
C VAL A 39 -35.95 -24.40 20.31
N LEU A 40 -36.80 -24.87 21.23
CA LEU A 40 -38.12 -25.45 20.90
C LEU A 40 -39.01 -24.37 20.28
N HIS A 41 -39.90 -24.74 19.37
CA HIS A 41 -40.80 -23.80 18.73
C HIS A 41 -41.61 -22.94 19.73
N ALA A 42 -42.01 -23.54 20.86
CA ALA A 42 -42.76 -22.86 21.93
C ALA A 42 -41.93 -21.79 22.69
N GLU A 43 -40.61 -21.86 22.60
CA GLU A 43 -39.71 -20.92 23.31
C GLU A 43 -39.32 -19.73 22.45
N VAL A 44 -39.59 -19.73 21.15
CA VAL A 44 -39.13 -18.72 20.21
C VAL A 44 -39.56 -17.33 20.63
N GLU A 45 -40.83 -17.12 20.92
CA GLU A 45 -41.38 -15.82 21.34
C GLU A 45 -40.69 -15.26 22.59
N THR A 46 -40.37 -16.13 23.55
CA THR A 46 -39.64 -15.75 24.77
C THR A 46 -38.25 -15.21 24.46
N TYR A 47 -37.57 -15.79 23.45
CA TYR A 47 -36.24 -15.35 23.02
C TYR A 47 -36.30 -14.13 22.11
N GLU A 48 -37.32 -13.98 21.26
CA GLU A 48 -37.54 -12.78 20.46
C GLU A 48 -37.73 -11.54 21.34
N ASN A 49 -38.46 -11.68 22.45
CA ASN A 49 -38.62 -10.63 23.48
C ASN A 49 -37.28 -10.27 24.17
N GLN A 50 -36.26 -11.13 24.09
CA GLN A 50 -34.89 -10.89 24.58
C GLN A 50 -33.95 -10.37 23.47
N GLY A 51 -34.49 -10.03 22.28
CA GLY A 51 -33.72 -9.52 21.15
C GLY A 51 -33.02 -10.59 20.32
N TRP A 52 -33.53 -11.86 20.35
CA TRP A 52 -33.11 -12.89 19.42
C TRP A 52 -33.95 -12.85 18.14
N ILE A 53 -33.35 -13.20 17.02
CA ILE A 53 -33.99 -13.25 15.71
C ILE A 53 -34.19 -14.71 15.34
N ALA A 54 -35.43 -15.10 15.04
CA ALA A 54 -35.73 -16.44 14.59
C ALA A 54 -35.32 -16.66 13.13
N GLY A 55 -34.69 -17.80 12.87
CA GLY A 55 -34.44 -18.31 11.53
C GLY A 55 -35.50 -19.27 11.04
N ALA A 56 -35.28 -19.91 9.89
CA ALA A 56 -36.23 -20.87 9.34
C ALA A 56 -36.44 -22.08 10.31
N PRO A 57 -37.68 -22.44 10.68
CA PRO A 57 -37.95 -23.52 11.61
C PRO A 57 -37.54 -24.88 11.02
N MET A 58 -36.94 -25.70 11.86
CA MET A 58 -36.62 -27.12 11.58
C MET A 58 -37.74 -28.02 12.11
N LYS A 59 -37.63 -29.36 11.95
CA LYS A 59 -38.70 -30.31 12.35
C LYS A 59 -39.14 -30.17 13.83
N THR A 60 -38.23 -29.91 14.74
CA THR A 60 -38.52 -29.89 16.20
C THR A 60 -38.01 -28.64 16.91
N LYS A 61 -37.15 -27.87 16.28
CA LYS A 61 -36.49 -26.68 16.84
C LYS A 61 -36.39 -25.58 15.83
N THR A 62 -36.33 -24.33 16.30
CA THR A 62 -36.05 -23.13 15.49
C THR A 62 -34.64 -22.64 15.83
N PRO A 63 -33.76 -22.42 14.85
CA PRO A 63 -32.50 -21.74 15.09
C PRO A 63 -32.79 -20.27 15.36
N ILE A 64 -32.17 -19.73 16.39
CA ILE A 64 -32.26 -18.29 16.74
C ILE A 64 -30.86 -17.70 16.80
N SER A 65 -30.74 -16.45 16.46
CA SER A 65 -29.48 -15.70 16.46
C SER A 65 -29.64 -14.35 17.15
N LYS A 66 -28.59 -13.91 17.85
CA LYS A 66 -28.52 -12.58 18.45
C LYS A 66 -27.14 -11.99 18.18
N ARG A 67 -27.08 -10.74 17.73
CA ARG A 67 -25.81 -10.05 17.53
C ARG A 67 -25.10 -9.90 18.88
N LYS A 68 -23.82 -10.24 18.91
CA LYS A 68 -22.97 -10.06 20.09
C LYS A 68 -22.80 -8.57 20.35
N ASP A 69 -22.72 -8.18 21.62
CA ASP A 69 -22.29 -6.83 21.97
C ASP A 69 -20.81 -6.63 21.63
N HIS A 70 -20.38 -5.38 21.55
CA HIS A 70 -19.02 -5.04 21.13
C HIS A 70 -17.93 -5.58 22.08
N SER A 71 -18.20 -5.66 23.40
CA SER A 71 -17.23 -6.18 24.39
C SER A 71 -16.98 -7.66 24.15
N ARG A 72 -18.05 -8.44 24.09
CA ARG A 72 -17.98 -9.87 23.87
C ARG A 72 -17.39 -10.23 22.51
N GLN A 73 -17.76 -9.46 21.46
CA GLN A 73 -17.16 -9.66 20.14
C GLN A 73 -15.66 -9.41 20.18
N PHE A 74 -15.21 -8.39 20.91
CA PHE A 74 -13.78 -8.08 21.00
C PHE A 74 -13.00 -9.16 21.77
N GLU A 75 -13.51 -9.64 22.91
CA GLU A 75 -12.92 -10.76 23.66
C GLU A 75 -12.82 -12.02 22.78
N ASP A 76 -13.89 -12.33 22.03
CA ASP A 76 -13.92 -13.45 21.10
C ASP A 76 -12.91 -13.28 19.94
N ASP A 77 -12.74 -12.08 19.42
CA ASP A 77 -11.76 -11.76 18.38
C ASP A 77 -10.31 -11.97 18.90
N ILE A 78 -10.01 -11.51 20.11
CA ILE A 78 -8.70 -11.74 20.76
C ILE A 78 -8.46 -13.23 21.01
N TRP A 79 -9.46 -13.96 21.51
CA TRP A 79 -9.37 -15.42 21.70
C TRP A 79 -9.09 -16.13 20.35
N CYS A 80 -9.82 -15.76 19.30
CA CYS A 80 -9.62 -16.28 17.94
C CYS A 80 -8.23 -15.94 17.38
N MET A 81 -7.71 -14.77 17.68
CA MET A 81 -6.34 -14.37 17.31
C MET A 81 -5.30 -15.33 17.92
N PHE A 82 -5.41 -15.65 19.23
CA PHE A 82 -4.49 -16.61 19.86
C PHE A 82 -4.63 -18.03 19.30
N TYR A 83 -5.86 -18.48 19.01
CA TYR A 83 -6.06 -19.75 18.34
C TYR A 83 -5.36 -19.80 16.97
N ASN A 84 -5.50 -18.75 16.18
CA ASN A 84 -4.87 -18.64 14.87
C ASN A 84 -3.35 -18.47 14.93
N LEU A 85 -2.81 -17.89 16.01
CA LEU A 85 -1.37 -17.87 16.31
C LEU A 85 -0.78 -19.25 16.63
N GLY A 86 -1.64 -20.27 16.83
CA GLY A 86 -1.21 -21.64 17.11
C GLY A 86 -1.30 -22.06 18.57
N PHE A 87 -1.85 -21.22 19.46
CA PHE A 87 -2.08 -21.64 20.84
C PHE A 87 -3.16 -22.71 20.91
N ARG A 88 -2.87 -23.77 21.68
CA ARG A 88 -3.73 -24.95 21.80
C ARG A 88 -4.21 -25.20 23.23
N VAL A 89 -3.90 -24.32 24.17
CA VAL A 89 -4.44 -24.28 25.52
C VAL A 89 -5.01 -22.89 25.77
N LEU A 90 -6.35 -22.79 25.74
CA LEU A 90 -7.10 -21.54 25.82
C LEU A 90 -8.29 -21.69 26.79
N ASN A 91 -8.71 -20.58 27.43
CA ASN A 91 -9.88 -20.63 28.30
C ASN A 91 -11.18 -20.98 27.56
N SER A 92 -12.04 -21.76 28.22
CA SER A 92 -13.31 -22.23 27.65
C SER A 92 -14.39 -21.14 27.64
N ASP A 93 -14.41 -20.30 28.69
CA ASP A 93 -15.46 -19.33 28.93
C ASP A 93 -14.97 -18.12 29.76
N GLU A 94 -15.85 -17.20 30.01
CA GLU A 94 -15.65 -15.96 30.80
C GLU A 94 -15.63 -16.22 32.33
N LYS A 95 -15.78 -17.49 32.79
CA LYS A 95 -15.82 -17.81 34.21
C LYS A 95 -14.46 -18.16 34.79
N LEU A 96 -13.44 -18.22 33.95
CA LEU A 96 -12.09 -18.51 34.41
C LEU A 96 -11.64 -17.41 35.40
N ARG A 97 -11.38 -17.84 36.63
CA ARG A 97 -10.77 -16.99 37.67
C ARG A 97 -9.48 -17.61 38.15
N VAL A 98 -8.44 -16.81 38.26
CA VAL A 98 -7.13 -17.23 38.75
C VAL A 98 -6.83 -16.49 40.04
N GLN A 99 -6.53 -17.25 41.08
CA GLN A 99 -6.13 -16.70 42.38
C GLN A 99 -4.70 -16.16 42.29
N TRP A 100 -4.50 -14.96 42.82
CA TRP A 100 -3.21 -14.28 42.80
C TRP A 100 -2.65 -13.96 44.21
N GLY A 101 -3.46 -14.15 45.26
CA GLY A 101 -3.08 -13.92 46.66
C GLY A 101 -3.50 -15.08 47.55
N ASN A 102 -3.24 -14.93 48.84
CA ASN A 102 -3.50 -15.98 49.85
C ASN A 102 -4.91 -15.89 50.47
N ASN A 103 -5.62 -14.75 50.32
CA ASN A 103 -6.88 -14.49 50.95
C ASN A 103 -8.07 -14.86 50.05
N SER A 104 -9.21 -15.18 50.69
CA SER A 104 -10.46 -15.35 49.95
C SER A 104 -10.88 -14.05 49.27
N GLY A 105 -11.08 -14.09 47.95
CA GLY A 105 -11.37 -12.91 47.14
C GLY A 105 -10.16 -12.27 46.41
N GLU A 106 -8.94 -12.75 46.68
CA GLU A 106 -7.76 -12.37 45.90
C GLU A 106 -7.65 -13.22 44.63
N ASP A 107 -8.72 -13.25 43.84
CA ASP A 107 -8.79 -13.86 42.52
C ASP A 107 -9.25 -12.83 41.49
N LYS A 108 -8.88 -13.06 40.23
CA LYS A 108 -9.26 -12.17 39.11
C LYS A 108 -9.82 -13.00 37.98
N GLN A 109 -10.94 -12.57 37.44
CA GLN A 109 -11.48 -13.07 36.19
C GLN A 109 -10.56 -12.67 35.06
N ILE A 110 -10.30 -13.57 34.13
CA ILE A 110 -9.44 -13.35 32.97
C ILE A 110 -10.28 -13.47 31.70
N ASP A 111 -10.24 -12.42 30.86
CA ASP A 111 -11.00 -12.39 29.62
C ASP A 111 -10.42 -13.41 28.61
N VAL A 112 -9.10 -13.41 28.40
CA VAL A 112 -8.42 -14.41 27.57
C VAL A 112 -7.14 -14.87 28.24
N LEU A 113 -7.03 -16.22 28.41
CA LEU A 113 -5.81 -16.88 28.84
C LEU A 113 -5.33 -17.82 27.73
N ALA A 114 -4.11 -17.60 27.25
CA ALA A 114 -3.48 -18.43 26.22
C ALA A 114 -2.16 -19.01 26.76
N VAL A 115 -2.02 -20.33 26.73
CA VAL A 115 -0.82 -21.04 27.19
C VAL A 115 -0.13 -21.68 25.99
N GLY A 116 1.12 -21.28 25.75
CA GLY A 116 2.01 -21.84 24.75
C GLY A 116 3.13 -22.66 25.37
N ASP A 117 4.07 -23.10 24.54
CA ASP A 117 5.20 -23.92 25.00
C ASP A 117 6.15 -23.14 25.92
N ASP A 118 6.48 -21.91 25.56
CA ASP A 118 7.47 -21.06 26.25
C ASP A 118 6.82 -19.93 27.05
N ALA A 119 5.56 -19.58 26.78
CA ALA A 119 4.92 -18.40 27.37
C ALA A 119 3.43 -18.57 27.65
N ILE A 120 2.93 -17.79 28.61
CA ILE A 120 1.53 -17.66 29.00
C ILE A 120 1.14 -16.18 28.80
N PHE A 121 0.00 -15.96 28.14
CA PHE A 121 -0.54 -14.62 27.92
C PHE A 121 -1.85 -14.44 28.69
N VAL A 122 -1.87 -13.41 29.51
CA VAL A 122 -3.03 -12.97 30.30
C VAL A 122 -3.55 -11.68 29.68
N VAL A 123 -4.76 -11.68 29.17
CA VAL A 123 -5.32 -10.53 28.46
C VAL A 123 -6.53 -9.97 29.19
N GLU A 124 -6.52 -8.66 29.43
CA GLU A 124 -7.68 -7.85 29.85
C GLU A 124 -8.14 -7.05 28.63
N CYS A 125 -9.42 -7.15 28.28
CA CYS A 125 -10.02 -6.55 27.10
C CYS A 125 -10.93 -5.36 27.48
N LYS A 126 -10.81 -4.25 26.74
CA LYS A 126 -11.71 -3.09 26.87
C LYS A 126 -12.10 -2.61 25.48
N SER A 127 -13.40 -2.49 25.23
CA SER A 127 -13.90 -1.95 23.96
C SER A 127 -14.96 -0.90 24.16
N ALA A 128 -15.15 -0.05 23.17
CA ALA A 128 -16.26 0.89 23.08
C ALA A 128 -16.97 0.72 21.73
N GLU A 129 -18.23 1.09 21.67
CA GLU A 129 -19.02 1.03 20.44
C GLU A 129 -18.52 2.04 19.40
N LYS A 130 -18.13 3.24 19.89
CA LYS A 130 -17.57 4.32 19.05
C LYS A 130 -16.23 4.80 19.64
N PRO A 131 -15.34 5.35 18.81
CA PRO A 131 -14.08 5.89 19.27
C PRO A 131 -14.26 6.96 20.36
N LYS A 132 -13.56 6.79 21.50
CA LYS A 132 -13.56 7.75 22.61
C LYS A 132 -12.23 7.81 23.33
N LYS A 133 -11.98 8.91 24.06
CA LYS A 133 -10.87 9.05 25.01
C LYS A 133 -11.35 8.64 26.40
N GLN A 134 -10.54 7.84 27.10
CA GLN A 134 -10.80 7.45 28.48
C GLN A 134 -9.48 7.12 29.16
N SER A 135 -9.29 7.49 30.43
CA SER A 135 -8.14 7.00 31.21
C SER A 135 -8.43 5.63 31.80
N PHE A 136 -7.40 4.79 31.80
CA PHE A 136 -7.41 3.43 32.35
C PHE A 136 -6.55 3.29 33.61
N GLN A 137 -6.24 4.40 34.27
CA GLN A 137 -5.39 4.43 35.46
C GLN A 137 -5.77 3.35 36.48
N GLN A 138 -7.06 3.23 36.84
CA GLN A 138 -7.52 2.26 37.82
C GLN A 138 -7.30 0.80 37.34
N THR A 139 -7.66 0.49 36.10
CA THR A 139 -7.46 -0.85 35.52
C THR A 139 -5.99 -1.22 35.48
N LEU A 140 -5.11 -0.30 35.10
CA LEU A 140 -3.66 -0.55 35.03
C LEU A 140 -3.04 -0.73 36.42
N ILE A 141 -3.51 -0.01 37.45
CA ILE A 141 -3.13 -0.21 38.84
C ILE A 141 -3.57 -1.60 39.34
N GLU A 142 -4.81 -2.02 39.02
CA GLU A 142 -5.30 -3.34 39.36
C GLU A 142 -4.43 -4.45 38.74
N ILE A 143 -4.10 -4.34 37.45
CA ILE A 143 -3.20 -5.30 36.77
C ILE A 143 -1.84 -5.34 37.49
N SER A 144 -1.27 -4.20 37.82
CA SER A 144 0.02 -4.15 38.52
C SER A 144 -0.01 -4.83 39.88
N ASN A 145 -1.13 -4.73 40.61
CA ASN A 145 -1.29 -5.31 41.93
C ASN A 145 -1.32 -6.85 41.88
N TYR A 146 -2.08 -7.44 40.94
CA TYR A 146 -2.20 -8.89 40.87
C TYR A 146 -1.13 -9.57 39.99
N LYS A 147 -0.40 -8.83 39.17
CA LYS A 147 0.54 -9.35 38.16
C LYS A 147 1.52 -10.36 38.75
N LYS A 148 2.19 -10.04 39.87
CA LYS A 148 3.21 -10.89 40.47
C LYS A 148 2.60 -12.20 40.99
N GLY A 149 1.55 -12.13 41.81
CA GLY A 149 0.92 -13.32 42.36
C GLY A 149 0.28 -14.22 41.30
N MET A 150 -0.32 -13.62 40.29
CA MET A 150 -0.90 -14.36 39.15
C MET A 150 0.20 -15.07 38.33
N THR A 151 1.37 -14.41 38.13
CA THR A 151 2.53 -15.05 37.49
C THR A 151 2.95 -16.31 38.25
N GLU A 152 3.11 -16.22 39.57
CA GLU A 152 3.49 -17.32 40.43
C GLU A 152 2.45 -18.46 40.35
N SER A 153 1.17 -18.15 40.39
CA SER A 153 0.06 -19.11 40.27
C SER A 153 0.03 -19.83 38.93
N LEU A 154 0.17 -19.08 37.82
CA LEU A 154 0.18 -19.69 36.49
C LEU A 154 1.44 -20.51 36.22
N GLN A 155 2.59 -20.10 36.75
CA GLN A 155 3.82 -20.88 36.67
C GLN A 155 3.77 -22.15 37.53
N GLN A 156 3.03 -22.14 38.64
CA GLN A 156 2.78 -23.35 39.42
C GLN A 156 1.95 -24.38 38.63
N ILE A 157 0.99 -23.94 37.84
CA ILE A 157 0.10 -24.79 37.05
C ILE A 157 0.76 -25.31 35.77
N TYR A 158 1.44 -24.47 35.06
CA TYR A 158 1.90 -24.73 33.67
C TYR A 158 3.41 -24.88 33.53
N GLY A 159 4.19 -24.60 34.58
CA GLY A 159 5.65 -24.77 34.60
C GLY A 159 6.39 -23.46 34.93
N LYS A 160 7.39 -23.59 35.81
CA LYS A 160 8.17 -22.46 36.34
C LYS A 160 9.02 -21.74 35.28
N THR A 161 9.34 -22.42 34.19
CA THR A 161 10.16 -21.88 33.10
C THR A 161 9.35 -21.03 32.11
N LYS A 162 8.01 -21.11 32.15
CA LYS A 162 7.17 -20.36 31.25
C LYS A 162 7.12 -18.87 31.65
N ARG A 163 7.27 -18.00 30.66
CA ARG A 163 7.13 -16.55 30.83
C ARG A 163 5.67 -16.20 30.91
N VAL A 164 5.33 -15.20 31.70
CA VAL A 164 3.96 -14.67 31.75
C VAL A 164 3.94 -13.23 31.29
N LYS A 165 3.20 -12.98 30.19
CA LYS A 165 3.05 -11.64 29.62
C LYS A 165 1.62 -11.16 29.85
N PHE A 166 1.50 -9.95 30.36
CA PHE A 166 0.22 -9.28 30.55
C PHE A 166 -0.04 -8.35 29.37
N ILE A 167 -1.24 -8.46 28.81
CA ILE A 167 -1.69 -7.68 27.66
C ILE A 167 -2.94 -6.89 28.05
N PHE A 168 -2.93 -5.61 27.81
CA PHE A 168 -4.11 -4.74 27.87
C PHE A 168 -4.58 -4.47 26.44
N ALA A 169 -5.67 -5.13 26.05
CA ALA A 169 -6.22 -5.03 24.71
C ALA A 169 -7.33 -3.97 24.67
N THR A 170 -7.28 -3.08 23.66
CA THR A 170 -8.27 -2.01 23.51
C THR A 170 -8.81 -1.90 22.10
N ARG A 171 -10.13 -1.61 21.96
CA ARG A 171 -10.77 -1.28 20.67
C ARG A 171 -11.64 -0.04 20.83
N ASN A 172 -11.53 0.88 19.86
CA ASN A 172 -12.20 2.19 19.89
C ASN A 172 -11.83 3.08 21.09
N TYR A 173 -10.63 2.90 21.65
CA TYR A 173 -10.06 3.81 22.65
C TYR A 173 -8.80 4.46 22.10
N ARG A 174 -8.70 5.77 22.29
CA ARG A 174 -7.51 6.55 21.91
C ARG A 174 -6.64 6.74 23.14
N ILE A 175 -5.50 6.04 23.18
CA ILE A 175 -4.46 6.20 24.19
C ILE A 175 -3.25 6.85 23.51
N GLU A 176 -2.84 8.00 24.02
CA GLU A 176 -1.70 8.74 23.48
C GLU A 176 -0.39 8.02 23.87
N SER A 177 0.53 7.86 22.92
CA SER A 177 1.79 7.10 23.11
C SER A 177 2.72 7.72 24.16
N ASP A 178 2.61 9.03 24.36
CA ASP A 178 3.32 9.84 25.36
C ASP A 178 2.48 10.17 26.59
N GLY A 179 1.25 9.66 26.67
CA GLY A 179 0.34 9.89 27.77
C GLY A 179 0.61 9.01 29.01
N ASP A 180 0.06 9.42 30.15
CA ASP A 180 0.21 8.78 31.47
C ASP A 180 -0.11 7.27 31.46
N ASP A 181 -1.17 6.86 30.74
CA ASP A 181 -1.56 5.44 30.68
C ASP A 181 -0.57 4.62 29.88
N ALA A 182 0.01 5.15 28.82
CA ALA A 182 1.08 4.50 28.07
C ALA A 182 2.36 4.37 28.88
N GLU A 183 2.72 5.40 29.65
CA GLU A 183 3.86 5.36 30.57
C GLU A 183 3.64 4.31 31.69
N ARG A 184 2.44 4.24 32.28
CA ARG A 184 2.08 3.22 33.28
C ARG A 184 2.21 1.80 32.71
N MET A 185 1.74 1.58 31.48
CA MET A 185 1.89 0.27 30.83
C MET A 185 3.36 -0.11 30.63
N ARG A 186 4.20 0.81 30.15
CA ARG A 186 5.65 0.58 30.00
C ARG A 186 6.31 0.26 31.32
N ASN A 187 6.10 1.09 32.36
CA ASN A 187 6.70 0.91 33.69
C ASN A 187 6.29 -0.39 34.36
N ASN A 188 5.09 -0.88 34.06
CA ASN A 188 4.59 -2.14 34.59
C ASN A 188 4.77 -3.32 33.62
N GLN A 189 5.47 -3.15 32.48
CA GLN A 189 5.68 -4.19 31.47
C GLN A 189 4.36 -4.84 31.03
N ILE A 190 3.32 -4.05 30.82
CA ILE A 190 2.03 -4.46 30.26
C ILE A 190 2.08 -4.10 28.77
N TYR A 191 1.84 -5.09 27.91
CA TYR A 191 1.80 -4.83 26.47
C TYR A 191 0.44 -4.21 26.08
N HIS A 192 0.46 -3.07 25.42
CA HIS A 192 -0.74 -2.47 24.86
C HIS A 192 -1.05 -3.07 23.50
N LEU A 193 -2.14 -3.79 23.40
CA LEU A 193 -2.67 -4.32 22.16
C LEU A 193 -3.81 -3.44 21.67
N ASP A 194 -3.48 -2.37 20.97
CA ASP A 194 -4.47 -1.53 20.30
C ASP A 194 -4.98 -2.14 19.00
N GLU A 195 -5.88 -1.47 18.31
CA GLU A 195 -6.46 -1.95 17.06
C GLU A 195 -5.43 -2.11 15.93
N ASN A 196 -4.42 -1.23 15.87
CA ASN A 196 -3.33 -1.35 14.90
C ASN A 196 -2.49 -2.60 15.16
N ALA A 197 -2.12 -2.84 16.43
CA ALA A 197 -1.38 -4.05 16.84
C ALA A 197 -2.18 -5.33 16.59
N TYR A 198 -3.48 -5.32 16.89
CA TYR A 198 -4.37 -6.43 16.58
C TYR A 198 -4.42 -6.73 15.08
N ASN A 199 -4.64 -5.72 14.24
CA ASN A 199 -4.68 -5.87 12.79
C ASN A 199 -3.33 -6.34 12.23
N TYR A 200 -2.23 -5.83 12.75
CA TYR A 200 -0.89 -6.28 12.39
C TYR A 200 -0.69 -7.77 12.71
N ILE A 201 -1.04 -8.21 13.92
CA ILE A 201 -0.93 -9.63 14.30
C ILE A 201 -1.82 -10.50 13.41
N CYS A 202 -3.04 -10.06 13.09
CA CYS A 202 -3.91 -10.78 12.15
C CYS A 202 -3.29 -10.87 10.74
N ASN A 203 -2.62 -9.84 10.28
CA ASN A 203 -1.89 -9.86 9.01
C ASN A 203 -0.67 -10.79 9.06
N LEU A 204 0.06 -10.82 10.19
CA LEU A 204 1.11 -11.80 10.41
C LEU A 204 0.58 -13.24 10.32
N VAL A 205 -0.54 -13.55 10.99
CA VAL A 205 -1.19 -14.86 10.92
C VAL A 205 -1.47 -15.27 9.48
N ARG A 206 -2.07 -14.38 8.68
CA ARG A 206 -2.37 -14.66 7.26
C ARG A 206 -1.12 -14.91 6.43
N SER A 207 -0.05 -14.18 6.70
CA SER A 207 1.17 -14.18 5.90
C SER A 207 2.16 -15.28 6.32
N TYR A 208 2.34 -15.49 7.61
CA TYR A 208 3.30 -16.45 8.18
C TYR A 208 2.70 -17.84 8.42
N GLN A 209 1.37 -17.95 8.48
CA GLN A 209 0.66 -19.19 8.79
C GLN A 209 1.21 -19.83 10.09
N SER A 210 1.59 -21.11 10.08
CA SER A 210 2.12 -21.82 11.25
C SER A 210 3.46 -21.27 11.77
N SER A 211 4.21 -20.54 10.97
CA SER A 211 5.48 -19.91 11.39
C SER A 211 5.30 -18.58 12.14
N VAL A 212 4.07 -18.09 12.25
CA VAL A 212 3.76 -16.80 12.88
C VAL A 212 4.22 -16.71 14.34
N ILE A 213 4.28 -17.84 15.04
CA ILE A 213 4.62 -17.89 16.46
C ILE A 213 6.01 -17.31 16.74
N TYR A 214 6.99 -17.52 15.86
CA TYR A 214 8.34 -16.98 16.02
C TYR A 214 8.35 -15.45 15.95
N GLN A 215 7.66 -14.89 14.95
CA GLN A 215 7.55 -13.44 14.80
C GLN A 215 6.73 -12.83 15.95
N PHE A 216 5.67 -13.51 16.40
CA PHE A 216 4.86 -13.08 17.53
C PHE A 216 5.66 -13.07 18.84
N TYR A 217 6.47 -14.11 19.11
CA TYR A 217 7.35 -14.10 20.29
C TYR A 217 8.43 -13.03 20.18
N GLY A 218 9.02 -12.84 19.01
CA GLY A 218 9.94 -11.72 18.77
C GLY A 218 9.31 -10.35 19.06
N LEU A 219 8.02 -10.15 18.75
CA LEU A 219 7.28 -8.93 19.06
C LEU A 219 7.02 -8.78 20.57
N MET A 220 6.59 -9.86 21.25
CA MET A 220 6.16 -9.83 22.65
C MET A 220 7.33 -9.79 23.64
N PHE A 221 8.44 -10.43 23.30
CA PHE A 221 9.59 -10.65 24.19
C PHE A 221 10.90 -10.06 23.62
N LYS A 222 10.78 -9.09 22.73
CA LYS A 222 11.95 -8.42 22.16
C LYS A 222 12.92 -8.00 23.26
N ASP A 223 14.22 -8.26 23.03
CA ASP A 223 15.30 -7.93 23.94
C ASP A 223 15.27 -8.68 25.31
N GLU A 224 14.49 -9.76 25.40
CA GLU A 224 14.49 -10.65 26.58
C GLU A 224 15.26 -11.95 26.27
N LEU A 225 16.14 -12.38 27.21
CA LEU A 225 16.88 -13.65 27.06
C LEU A 225 15.92 -14.85 27.03
N ILE A 226 16.11 -15.76 26.08
CA ILE A 226 15.40 -17.05 26.04
C ILE A 226 15.95 -17.96 27.16
N ASN A 227 17.28 -18.00 27.27
CA ASN A 227 18.00 -18.63 28.37
C ASN A 227 19.39 -17.97 28.55
N ASP A 228 20.05 -18.28 29.67
CA ASP A 228 21.32 -17.66 30.04
C ASP A 228 22.55 -18.19 29.29
N LYS A 229 22.38 -19.26 28.48
CA LYS A 229 23.49 -19.83 27.71
C LYS A 229 23.55 -19.17 26.34
N PRO A 230 24.66 -18.52 25.98
CA PRO A 230 24.83 -17.97 24.65
C PRO A 230 24.92 -19.09 23.60
N ILE A 231 24.58 -18.75 22.38
CA ILE A 231 24.81 -19.59 21.20
C ILE A 231 26.23 -19.32 20.74
N THR A 232 27.13 -20.30 20.94
CA THR A 232 28.54 -20.15 20.56
C THR A 232 28.80 -20.94 19.28
N ILE A 233 29.25 -20.27 18.24
CA ILE A 233 29.49 -20.87 16.92
C ILE A 233 30.82 -20.42 16.33
N PRO A 234 31.52 -21.28 15.56
CA PRO A 234 32.68 -20.88 14.78
C PRO A 234 32.29 -19.85 13.71
N ALA A 235 33.08 -18.78 13.60
CA ALA A 235 32.84 -17.72 12.63
C ALA A 235 34.16 -17.14 12.11
N LEU A 236 34.05 -16.53 10.91
CA LEU A 236 35.07 -15.65 10.35
C LEU A 236 34.58 -14.20 10.55
N LYS A 237 35.43 -13.38 11.18
CA LYS A 237 35.24 -11.94 11.24
C LYS A 237 36.06 -11.30 10.13
N GLY A 238 35.46 -10.44 9.35
CA GLY A 238 36.11 -9.65 8.29
C GLY A 238 35.59 -8.23 8.25
N THR A 239 36.13 -7.43 7.34
CA THR A 239 35.71 -6.03 7.13
C THR A 239 35.23 -5.83 5.69
N MET A 240 34.08 -5.21 5.50
CA MET A 240 33.49 -4.91 4.20
C MET A 240 32.92 -3.50 4.22
N GLY A 241 33.35 -2.63 3.29
CA GLY A 241 32.88 -1.24 3.25
C GLY A 241 33.16 -0.44 4.54
N GLY A 242 34.26 -0.77 5.25
CA GLY A 242 34.62 -0.15 6.53
C GLY A 242 33.81 -0.67 7.74
N ARG A 243 33.03 -1.76 7.57
CA ARG A 243 32.22 -2.36 8.63
C ARG A 243 32.64 -3.79 8.89
N ASP A 244 32.67 -4.15 10.17
CA ASP A 244 32.90 -5.52 10.56
C ASP A 244 31.68 -6.39 10.23
N TYR A 245 31.95 -7.60 9.73
CA TYR A 245 30.93 -8.61 9.49
C TYR A 245 31.39 -9.97 10.00
N TYR A 246 30.42 -10.83 10.28
CA TYR A 246 30.65 -12.23 10.69
C TYR A 246 30.07 -13.17 9.64
N LEU A 247 30.86 -14.16 9.21
CA LEU A 247 30.43 -15.24 8.32
C LEU A 247 30.39 -16.54 9.13
N PHE A 248 29.22 -17.18 9.18
CA PHE A 248 29.01 -18.42 9.93
C PHE A 248 27.86 -19.25 9.36
N SER A 249 27.66 -20.45 9.91
CA SER A 249 26.51 -21.30 9.63
C SER A 249 25.75 -21.57 10.92
N ILE A 250 24.41 -21.61 10.82
CA ILE A 250 23.53 -21.80 11.98
C ILE A 250 22.31 -22.64 11.57
N GLU A 251 21.80 -23.43 12.53
CA GLU A 251 20.56 -24.18 12.31
C GLU A 251 19.38 -23.23 12.14
N PRO A 252 18.48 -23.51 11.15
CA PRO A 252 17.27 -22.72 10.93
C PRO A 252 16.38 -22.58 12.18
N SER A 253 16.28 -23.63 13.00
CA SER A 253 15.49 -23.62 14.24
C SER A 253 16.01 -22.60 15.27
N THR A 254 17.32 -22.44 15.36
CA THR A 254 17.96 -21.45 16.22
C THR A 254 17.71 -20.05 15.68
N LEU A 255 17.94 -19.85 14.38
CA LEU A 255 17.74 -18.55 13.75
C LEU A 255 16.27 -18.09 13.80
N LEU A 256 15.30 -19.02 13.66
CA LEU A 256 13.87 -18.72 13.81
C LEU A 256 13.51 -18.16 15.19
N LYS A 257 14.20 -18.60 16.26
CA LYS A 257 13.94 -18.13 17.64
C LYS A 257 14.52 -16.75 17.91
N ILE A 258 15.76 -16.49 17.47
CA ILE A 258 16.45 -15.22 17.71
C ILE A 258 16.19 -14.18 16.61
N GLY A 259 15.70 -14.64 15.45
CA GLY A 259 15.45 -13.81 14.27
C GLY A 259 14.17 -12.98 14.39
N PHE A 260 14.23 -11.78 13.85
CA PHE A 260 13.07 -10.89 13.79
C PHE A 260 13.04 -10.13 12.46
N VAL A 261 11.85 -9.95 11.91
CA VAL A 261 11.65 -9.17 10.70
C VAL A 261 10.95 -7.86 11.06
N LEU A 262 11.58 -6.76 10.73
CA LEU A 262 11.04 -5.42 10.96
C LEU A 262 10.10 -5.03 9.82
N HIS A 263 8.81 -5.35 9.96
CA HIS A 263 7.79 -4.96 8.98
C HIS A 263 7.47 -3.48 9.09
N ARG A 264 7.33 -2.83 7.94
CA ARG A 264 6.89 -1.44 7.85
C ARG A 264 5.38 -1.36 8.07
N THR A 265 5.00 -1.06 9.30
CA THR A 265 3.60 -0.90 9.74
C THR A 265 3.51 0.21 10.78
N LYS A 266 2.33 0.77 10.97
CA LYS A 266 2.07 1.81 11.98
C LYS A 266 2.42 1.36 13.41
N VAL A 267 2.35 0.07 13.69
CA VAL A 267 2.68 -0.52 15.01
C VAL A 267 4.16 -0.41 15.33
N ASN A 268 4.99 -0.49 14.30
CA ASN A 268 6.45 -0.52 14.43
C ASN A 268 7.10 0.84 14.14
N ASP A 269 6.30 1.90 13.99
CA ASP A 269 6.78 3.22 13.56
C ASP A 269 7.75 3.86 14.59
N SER A 270 7.64 3.45 15.87
CA SER A 270 8.58 3.85 16.93
C SER A 270 9.81 2.96 17.06
N MET A 271 9.87 1.84 16.33
CA MET A 271 11.02 0.95 16.29
C MET A 271 12.00 1.40 15.22
N ALA A 272 13.25 0.97 15.31
CA ALA A 272 14.27 1.17 14.27
C ALA A 272 13.71 0.83 12.89
N PRO A 273 14.25 1.37 11.77
CA PRO A 273 13.56 1.45 10.48
C PRO A 273 13.01 0.11 10.07
N THR A 274 11.73 0.10 10.00
CA THR A 274 10.94 -1.02 9.51
C THR A 274 10.88 -0.90 7.99
N TYR A 275 11.34 -1.92 7.25
CA TYR A 275 11.43 -1.86 5.78
C TYR A 275 10.99 -3.15 5.08
N GLN A 276 10.73 -4.20 5.85
CA GLN A 276 10.37 -5.50 5.29
C GLN A 276 8.87 -5.58 4.97
N ARG A 277 8.55 -6.32 3.90
CA ARG A 277 7.18 -6.68 3.56
C ARG A 277 6.76 -8.00 4.21
N LEU A 278 5.45 -8.18 4.34
CA LEU A 278 4.87 -9.43 4.81
C LEU A 278 5.20 -10.60 3.88
N LEU A 279 5.30 -11.79 4.44
CA LEU A 279 5.59 -13.02 3.71
C LEU A 279 4.42 -13.42 2.77
N VAL A 280 4.76 -14.08 1.68
CA VAL A 280 3.79 -14.64 0.74
C VAL A 280 3.59 -16.13 1.06
N PRO A 281 2.41 -16.57 1.54
CA PRO A 281 2.17 -17.95 2.00
C PRO A 281 2.49 -19.02 0.95
N LYS A 282 2.14 -18.77 -0.32
CA LYS A 282 2.44 -19.69 -1.43
C LYS A 282 3.95 -19.91 -1.59
N ARG A 283 4.75 -18.85 -1.35
CA ARG A 283 6.21 -18.92 -1.46
C ARG A 283 6.82 -19.71 -0.29
N LEU A 284 6.27 -19.57 0.93
CA LEU A 284 6.70 -20.37 2.08
C LEU A 284 6.49 -21.86 1.84
N LYS A 285 5.27 -22.25 1.41
CA LYS A 285 4.96 -23.64 1.06
C LYS A 285 5.87 -24.19 -0.05
N GLY A 286 6.16 -23.37 -1.07
CA GLY A 286 7.07 -23.75 -2.15
C GLY A 286 8.48 -24.00 -1.65
N ILE A 287 8.98 -23.19 -0.70
CA ILE A 287 10.31 -23.38 -0.11
C ILE A 287 10.38 -24.63 0.74
N THR A 288 9.37 -24.87 1.61
CA THR A 288 9.32 -26.10 2.41
C THR A 288 9.31 -27.34 1.51
N LYS A 289 8.49 -27.33 0.45
CA LYS A 289 8.44 -28.41 -0.53
C LYS A 289 9.79 -28.63 -1.23
N PHE A 290 10.43 -27.54 -1.66
CA PHE A 290 11.74 -27.60 -2.31
C PHE A 290 12.82 -28.24 -1.41
N ILE A 291 12.79 -27.95 -0.10
CA ILE A 291 13.73 -28.52 0.87
C ILE A 291 13.39 -30.01 1.15
N ASP A 292 12.14 -30.30 1.50
CA ASP A 292 11.73 -31.62 2.03
C ASP A 292 11.52 -32.67 0.94
N GLU A 293 10.93 -32.31 -0.20
CA GLU A 293 10.56 -33.24 -1.28
C GLU A 293 11.55 -33.28 -2.43
N GLU A 294 12.18 -32.12 -2.76
CA GLU A 294 13.09 -32.01 -3.91
C GLU A 294 14.58 -32.09 -3.52
N GLY A 295 14.86 -32.17 -2.20
CA GLY A 295 16.26 -32.19 -1.68
C GLY A 295 17.02 -30.89 -2.00
N GLY A 296 16.29 -29.80 -2.20
CA GLY A 296 16.85 -28.51 -2.56
C GLY A 296 17.57 -27.81 -1.42
N PHE A 297 18.48 -26.94 -1.77
CA PHE A 297 19.22 -26.12 -0.82
C PHE A 297 19.43 -24.69 -1.37
N PHE A 298 19.74 -23.77 -0.46
CA PHE A 298 19.99 -22.37 -0.82
C PHE A 298 21.44 -22.02 -0.56
N PRO A 299 22.28 -21.83 -1.61
CA PRO A 299 23.68 -21.46 -1.46
C PRO A 299 23.89 -20.00 -1.03
N ASN A 300 22.86 -19.16 -1.19
CA ASN A 300 22.94 -17.73 -0.85
C ASN A 300 22.80 -17.52 0.65
N SER A 301 23.68 -16.71 1.23
CA SER A 301 23.65 -16.35 2.65
C SER A 301 22.39 -15.59 3.04
N ILE A 302 21.94 -15.79 4.27
CA ILE A 302 21.00 -14.89 4.95
C ILE A 302 21.79 -13.67 5.42
N ILE A 303 21.22 -12.48 5.25
CA ILE A 303 21.85 -11.23 5.71
C ILE A 303 21.15 -10.76 6.98
N LEU A 304 21.91 -10.59 8.04
CA LEU A 304 21.42 -10.18 9.35
C LEU A 304 22.11 -8.91 9.85
N ASN A 305 21.44 -8.24 10.77
CA ASN A 305 22.06 -7.26 11.66
C ASN A 305 21.76 -7.64 13.10
N PHE A 306 22.78 -7.84 13.93
CA PHE A 306 22.62 -7.97 15.36
C PHE A 306 22.46 -6.59 15.98
N ALA A 307 21.42 -6.44 16.80
CA ALA A 307 21.22 -5.25 17.62
C ALA A 307 21.55 -5.58 19.06
N ASP A 308 22.51 -4.89 19.65
CA ASP A 308 22.88 -5.04 21.06
C ASP A 308 22.03 -4.06 21.89
N PRO A 309 20.93 -4.48 22.51
CA PRO A 309 20.03 -3.56 23.22
C PRO A 309 20.66 -3.01 24.51
N ASN A 310 21.61 -3.74 25.10
CA ASN A 310 22.33 -3.34 26.29
C ASN A 310 23.60 -4.21 26.49
N GLU A 311 24.43 -3.86 27.46
CA GLU A 311 25.68 -4.59 27.75
C GLU A 311 25.47 -6.06 28.17
N SER A 312 24.30 -6.41 28.69
CA SER A 312 23.97 -7.78 29.11
C SER A 312 23.54 -8.66 27.94
N ILE A 313 23.07 -8.04 26.87
CA ILE A 313 22.60 -8.71 25.65
C ILE A 313 23.40 -8.14 24.48
N LYS A 314 24.63 -8.62 24.34
CA LYS A 314 25.62 -8.14 23.38
C LYS A 314 26.29 -9.31 22.67
N VAL A 315 26.39 -9.22 21.36
CA VAL A 315 27.14 -10.19 20.55
C VAL A 315 28.64 -9.92 20.73
N THR A 316 29.39 -10.98 21.04
CA THR A 316 30.85 -10.89 21.21
C THR A 316 31.57 -11.90 20.33
N PHE A 317 32.79 -11.57 19.94
CA PHE A 317 33.65 -12.42 19.14
C PHE A 317 34.97 -12.67 19.85
N ASP A 318 35.30 -13.95 20.05
CA ASP A 318 36.56 -14.39 20.68
C ASP A 318 37.52 -14.91 19.60
N PRO A 319 38.51 -14.14 19.17
CA PRO A 319 39.45 -14.55 18.14
C PRO A 319 40.33 -15.72 18.62
N ILE A 320 40.44 -16.75 17.78
CA ILE A 320 41.31 -17.91 18.02
C ILE A 320 42.56 -17.79 17.17
N HIS A 321 42.42 -17.37 15.91
CA HIS A 321 43.53 -17.30 14.97
C HIS A 321 43.33 -16.15 13.97
N LYS A 322 44.43 -15.47 13.65
CA LYS A 322 44.52 -14.46 12.60
C LYS A 322 45.70 -14.73 11.72
N GLU A 323 45.46 -14.93 10.40
CA GLU A 323 46.54 -15.04 9.43
C GLU A 323 47.18 -13.67 9.15
N ASN A 324 48.52 -13.65 9.04
CA ASN A 324 49.25 -12.40 8.84
C ASN A 324 48.97 -11.71 7.50
N ASP A 325 48.53 -12.46 6.47
CA ASP A 325 48.28 -11.98 5.13
C ASP A 325 46.79 -11.74 4.85
N SER A 326 45.93 -11.83 5.87
CA SER A 326 44.48 -11.66 5.73
C SER A 326 43.92 -10.71 6.80
N ASP A 327 42.98 -9.87 6.41
CA ASP A 327 42.20 -9.04 7.37
C ASP A 327 41.07 -9.83 8.05
N ALA A 328 40.91 -11.13 7.71
CA ALA A 328 39.93 -12.01 8.33
C ALA A 328 40.49 -12.69 9.57
N GLU A 329 39.69 -12.80 10.62
CA GLU A 329 39.98 -13.49 11.86
C GLU A 329 39.06 -14.69 12.04
N PHE A 330 39.61 -15.87 12.37
CA PHE A 330 38.82 -17.03 12.77
C PHE A 330 38.64 -17.03 14.30
N GLY A 331 37.41 -17.31 14.77
CA GLY A 331 37.09 -17.30 16.18
C GLY A 331 35.74 -17.89 16.53
N LEU A 332 35.29 -17.64 17.75
CA LEU A 332 34.03 -18.04 18.28
C LEU A 332 33.12 -16.81 18.38
N LEU A 333 31.97 -16.86 17.72
CA LEU A 333 30.92 -15.86 17.85
C LEU A 333 29.96 -16.31 18.94
N ASN A 334 29.80 -15.48 19.97
CA ASN A 334 28.87 -15.69 21.07
C ASN A 334 27.65 -14.80 20.89
N ILE A 335 26.56 -15.39 20.51
CA ILE A 335 25.28 -14.71 20.28
C ILE A 335 24.41 -14.92 21.51
N PRO A 336 23.97 -13.86 22.21
CA PRO A 336 22.99 -14.00 23.28
C PRO A 336 21.74 -14.74 22.78
N ASN A 337 21.28 -15.71 23.54
CA ASN A 337 20.05 -16.43 23.19
C ASN A 337 18.84 -15.60 23.62
N ALA A 338 18.51 -14.60 22.82
CA ALA A 338 17.48 -13.61 23.10
C ALA A 338 16.52 -13.44 21.93
N TYR A 339 15.25 -13.13 22.24
CA TYR A 339 14.24 -12.87 21.21
C TYR A 339 14.54 -11.57 20.45
N GLY A 340 14.45 -11.63 19.14
CA GLY A 340 14.52 -10.46 18.28
C GLY A 340 15.86 -9.76 18.16
N ILE A 341 16.95 -10.42 18.59
CA ILE A 341 18.33 -9.84 18.54
C ILE A 341 18.88 -9.81 17.10
N ALA A 342 18.45 -10.73 16.22
CA ALA A 342 18.94 -10.86 14.85
C ALA A 342 17.91 -10.32 13.86
N TYR A 343 18.09 -9.09 13.41
CA TYR A 343 17.22 -8.50 12.38
C TYR A 343 17.57 -9.06 11.00
N ILE A 344 16.59 -9.70 10.36
CA ILE A 344 16.77 -10.28 9.02
C ILE A 344 16.65 -9.18 7.98
N ILE A 345 17.75 -8.82 7.31
CA ILE A 345 17.76 -7.84 6.22
C ILE A 345 17.34 -8.50 4.91
N ASP A 346 17.93 -9.67 4.59
CA ASP A 346 17.53 -10.48 3.43
C ASP A 346 17.41 -11.95 3.78
N GLY A 347 16.54 -12.65 3.09
CA GLY A 347 16.34 -14.09 3.24
C GLY A 347 15.18 -14.51 4.13
N GLN A 348 14.30 -13.60 4.56
CA GLN A 348 13.15 -13.91 5.42
C GLN A 348 12.32 -15.10 4.92
N HIS A 349 11.99 -15.18 3.62
CA HIS A 349 11.24 -16.30 3.07
C HIS A 349 11.97 -17.65 3.22
N ARG A 350 13.30 -17.63 3.10
CA ARG A 350 14.13 -18.84 3.26
C ARG A 350 14.12 -19.30 4.71
N VAL A 351 14.36 -18.42 5.68
CA VAL A 351 14.34 -18.72 7.10
C VAL A 351 12.97 -19.25 7.54
N TYR A 352 11.89 -18.51 7.25
CA TYR A 352 10.54 -18.93 7.65
C TYR A 352 10.01 -20.12 6.86
N GLY A 353 10.51 -20.38 5.66
CA GLY A 353 10.23 -21.60 4.90
C GLY A 353 10.73 -22.87 5.59
N TYR A 354 11.80 -22.78 6.39
CA TYR A 354 12.27 -23.90 7.21
C TYR A 354 11.37 -24.19 8.42
N SER A 355 10.50 -23.28 8.83
CA SER A 355 9.70 -23.46 10.07
C SER A 355 8.90 -24.76 10.12
N ASN A 356 8.38 -25.20 8.96
CA ASN A 356 7.61 -26.43 8.81
C ASN A 356 8.42 -27.57 8.17
N SER A 357 9.69 -27.36 7.85
CA SER A 357 10.54 -28.37 7.27
C SER A 357 10.99 -29.39 8.33
N SER A 358 11.07 -30.65 7.93
CA SER A 358 11.68 -31.72 8.73
C SER A 358 13.15 -31.46 9.02
N HIS A 359 13.80 -30.67 8.15
CA HIS A 359 15.25 -30.36 8.22
C HIS A 359 15.60 -29.10 8.99
N LYS A 360 14.65 -28.51 9.77
CA LYS A 360 14.92 -27.27 10.51
C LYS A 360 15.98 -27.41 11.63
N ASN A 361 16.23 -28.65 12.11
CA ASN A 361 17.16 -28.93 13.22
C ASN A 361 18.45 -29.62 12.76
N ASP A 362 18.54 -30.11 11.53
CA ASP A 362 19.68 -30.89 11.03
C ASP A 362 20.38 -30.22 9.83
N HIS A 363 19.72 -29.27 9.16
CA HIS A 363 20.39 -28.42 8.20
C HIS A 363 21.09 -27.23 8.90
N THR A 364 22.10 -26.69 8.24
CA THR A 364 22.67 -25.39 8.56
C THR A 364 22.57 -24.46 7.36
N ILE A 365 22.34 -23.18 7.61
CA ILE A 365 22.24 -22.16 6.58
C ILE A 365 23.37 -21.13 6.75
N PRO A 366 23.98 -20.67 5.63
CA PRO A 366 25.06 -19.69 5.68
C PRO A 366 24.48 -18.30 6.02
N VAL A 367 25.20 -17.57 6.86
CA VAL A 367 24.83 -16.24 7.34
C VAL A 367 25.98 -15.27 7.17
N VAL A 368 25.68 -14.08 6.69
CA VAL A 368 26.52 -12.88 6.80
C VAL A 368 25.81 -11.93 7.75
N ALA A 369 26.42 -11.66 8.90
CA ALA A 369 25.83 -10.80 9.91
C ALA A 369 26.68 -9.56 10.16
N PHE A 370 26.03 -8.42 10.24
CA PHE A 370 26.59 -7.17 10.74
C PHE A 370 26.20 -6.97 12.19
N GLN A 371 26.81 -6.00 12.86
CA GLN A 371 26.51 -5.68 14.26
C GLN A 371 26.31 -4.18 14.41
N ASN A 372 25.20 -3.79 15.06
CA ASN A 372 24.85 -2.40 15.33
C ASN A 372 24.87 -1.49 14.07
N MET A 373 24.48 -2.07 12.94
CA MET A 373 24.37 -1.30 11.70
C MET A 373 23.23 -0.29 11.84
N GLU A 374 23.54 0.94 11.46
CA GLU A 374 22.58 2.01 11.46
C GLU A 374 21.37 1.69 10.56
N SER A 375 20.25 2.15 10.97
CA SER A 375 18.96 1.91 10.39
C SER A 375 18.86 2.25 8.90
N GLU A 376 19.43 3.39 8.53
CA GLU A 376 19.46 3.89 7.16
C GLU A 376 20.29 3.00 6.24
N GLU A 377 21.35 2.40 6.78
CA GLU A 377 22.22 1.49 6.04
C GLU A 377 21.57 0.13 5.83
N GLN A 378 20.90 -0.43 6.86
CA GLN A 378 20.09 -1.64 6.70
C GLN A 378 19.06 -1.48 5.59
N LEU A 379 18.41 -0.33 5.56
CA LEU A 379 17.42 0.01 4.53
C LEU A 379 18.07 0.13 3.13
N LYS A 380 19.25 0.75 3.02
CA LYS A 380 19.98 0.82 1.73
C LYS A 380 20.31 -0.57 1.20
N ILE A 381 20.88 -1.45 2.06
CA ILE A 381 21.20 -2.83 1.68
C ILE A 381 19.92 -3.58 1.22
N PHE A 382 18.85 -3.46 1.98
CA PHE A 382 17.56 -4.07 1.61
C PHE A 382 17.06 -3.60 0.23
N MET A 383 17.11 -2.29 -0.03
CA MET A 383 16.68 -1.72 -1.31
C MET A 383 17.55 -2.19 -2.48
N GLU A 384 18.87 -2.13 -2.34
CA GLU A 384 19.82 -2.55 -3.39
C GLU A 384 19.66 -4.03 -3.77
N ILE A 385 19.50 -4.91 -2.78
CA ILE A 385 19.28 -6.34 -3.03
C ILE A 385 17.95 -6.58 -3.75
N ASN A 386 16.88 -5.90 -3.32
CA ASN A 386 15.55 -6.11 -3.88
C ASN A 386 15.32 -5.41 -5.23
N GLU A 387 15.97 -4.29 -5.53
CA GLU A 387 15.89 -3.63 -6.85
C GLU A 387 16.38 -4.55 -7.97
N ASN A 388 17.35 -5.42 -7.68
CA ASN A 388 17.89 -6.37 -8.64
C ASN A 388 17.11 -7.69 -8.75
N GLN A 389 16.17 -8.00 -7.85
CA GLN A 389 15.42 -9.27 -7.83
C GLN A 389 13.93 -9.12 -8.16
N LYS A 390 13.22 -8.24 -7.51
CA LYS A 390 11.80 -7.94 -7.74
C LYS A 390 11.48 -6.58 -7.12
N SER A 391 10.92 -5.66 -7.91
CA SER A 391 10.64 -4.30 -7.43
C SER A 391 9.82 -4.28 -6.14
N VAL A 392 10.25 -3.49 -5.19
CA VAL A 392 9.51 -3.13 -3.97
C VAL A 392 8.18 -2.50 -4.36
N SER A 393 7.10 -2.76 -3.60
CA SER A 393 5.81 -2.14 -3.90
C SER A 393 5.92 -0.62 -3.89
N LYS A 394 5.18 0.06 -4.76
CA LYS A 394 5.25 1.52 -4.85
C LYS A 394 4.88 2.21 -3.53
N ASN A 395 3.88 1.70 -2.80
CA ASN A 395 3.50 2.23 -1.50
C ASN A 395 4.64 2.13 -0.48
N LEU A 396 5.29 0.96 -0.39
CA LEU A 396 6.42 0.78 0.53
C LEU A 396 7.60 1.67 0.14
N ARG A 397 7.87 1.84 -1.16
CA ARG A 397 8.95 2.73 -1.62
C ARG A 397 8.70 4.18 -1.20
N ILE A 398 7.48 4.69 -1.41
CA ILE A 398 7.11 6.05 -1.02
C ILE A 398 7.26 6.23 0.49
N ASP A 399 6.80 5.26 1.26
CA ASP A 399 6.88 5.29 2.71
C ASP A 399 8.34 5.36 3.22
N LEU A 400 9.25 4.65 2.57
CA LEU A 400 10.67 4.65 2.92
C LEU A 400 11.44 5.91 2.47
N GLU A 401 10.88 6.73 1.59
CA GLU A 401 11.55 7.94 1.07
C GLU A 401 11.83 8.99 2.17
N GLU A 402 11.02 9.05 3.22
CA GLU A 402 11.30 9.92 4.38
C GLU A 402 12.61 9.50 5.05
N ASP A 403 12.74 8.22 5.41
CA ASP A 403 13.90 7.71 6.13
C ASP A 403 15.18 7.76 5.28
N LEU A 404 15.06 7.54 3.95
CA LEU A 404 16.20 7.53 3.03
C LEU A 404 16.71 8.91 2.68
N PHE A 405 15.82 9.92 2.62
CA PHE A 405 16.14 11.18 1.95
C PHE A 405 15.93 12.42 2.82
N TRP A 406 15.51 12.30 4.07
CA TRP A 406 15.30 13.46 4.94
C TRP A 406 16.58 14.29 5.12
N THR A 407 17.71 13.62 5.30
CA THR A 407 19.03 14.25 5.49
C THR A 407 19.85 14.36 4.21
N SER A 408 19.27 14.02 3.05
CA SER A 408 19.96 14.02 1.77
C SER A 408 20.56 15.40 1.43
N PRO A 409 21.77 15.49 0.88
CA PRO A 409 22.32 16.76 0.37
C PRO A 409 21.59 17.26 -0.88
N ARG A 410 20.75 16.43 -1.52
CA ARG A 410 20.00 16.75 -2.73
C ARG A 410 18.61 17.24 -2.38
N LEU A 411 18.23 18.43 -2.85
CA LEU A 411 16.91 19.02 -2.64
C LEU A 411 15.79 18.20 -3.27
N ASP A 412 15.99 17.65 -4.47
CA ASP A 412 14.98 16.81 -5.13
C ASP A 412 14.66 15.55 -4.31
N SER A 413 15.66 14.95 -3.66
CA SER A 413 15.46 13.82 -2.75
C SER A 413 14.76 14.26 -1.45
N ARG A 414 15.15 15.40 -0.86
CA ARG A 414 14.46 15.95 0.32
C ARG A 414 12.99 16.27 0.05
N MET A 415 12.64 16.74 -1.16
CA MET A 415 11.24 17.00 -1.52
C MET A 415 10.43 15.69 -1.63
N LYS A 416 11.04 14.58 -2.02
CA LYS A 416 10.41 13.25 -1.92
C LYS A 416 10.17 12.86 -0.46
N ALA A 417 11.17 13.03 0.39
CA ALA A 417 11.04 12.79 1.84
C ALA A 417 9.92 13.64 2.47
N LEU A 418 9.81 14.91 2.08
CA LEU A 418 8.77 15.80 2.56
C LEU A 418 7.36 15.32 2.14
N ARG A 419 7.20 14.84 0.89
CA ARG A 419 5.92 14.27 0.44
C ARG A 419 5.57 13.00 1.22
N SER A 420 6.52 12.08 1.35
CA SER A 420 6.36 10.85 2.14
C SER A 420 5.92 11.16 3.57
N SER A 421 6.64 12.05 4.25
CA SER A 421 6.34 12.47 5.61
C SER A 421 4.98 13.16 5.77
N THR A 422 4.58 13.95 4.76
CA THR A 422 3.26 14.59 4.71
C THR A 422 2.15 13.56 4.64
N ILE A 423 2.29 12.54 3.77
CA ILE A 423 1.32 11.45 3.60
C ILE A 423 1.18 10.64 4.89
N LYS A 424 2.29 10.31 5.54
CA LYS A 424 2.30 9.64 6.84
C LYS A 424 1.54 10.45 7.89
N MET A 425 1.81 11.72 7.98
CA MET A 425 1.18 12.60 8.98
C MET A 425 -0.32 12.75 8.73
N LEU A 426 -0.78 12.85 7.49
CA LEU A 426 -2.19 12.83 7.11
C LEU A 426 -2.90 11.55 7.59
N SER A 427 -2.22 10.40 7.47
CA SER A 427 -2.77 9.10 7.85
C SER A 427 -2.67 8.79 9.34
N SER A 428 -1.70 9.34 10.09
CA SER A 428 -1.41 8.96 11.47
C SER A 428 -2.03 9.87 12.53
N GLN A 429 -2.28 11.14 12.23
CA GLN A 429 -2.87 12.06 13.18
C GLN A 429 -4.38 11.83 13.34
N SER A 430 -4.80 11.51 14.56
CA SER A 430 -6.19 11.16 14.90
C SER A 430 -7.24 12.27 14.69
N GLY A 431 -6.81 13.50 14.41
CA GLY A 431 -7.68 14.63 14.07
C GLY A 431 -7.91 14.82 12.58
N ASN A 432 -7.18 14.12 11.73
CA ASN A 432 -7.29 14.27 10.29
C ASN A 432 -8.45 13.42 9.72
N VAL A 433 -9.10 13.93 8.67
CA VAL A 433 -10.13 13.20 7.90
C VAL A 433 -9.58 11.90 7.32
N LEU A 434 -8.31 11.90 6.94
CA LEU A 434 -7.62 10.76 6.32
C LEU A 434 -6.99 9.80 7.35
N PHE A 435 -7.28 9.96 8.64
CA PHE A 435 -6.76 9.09 9.68
C PHE A 435 -7.09 7.62 9.39
N ASN A 436 -6.06 6.78 9.30
CA ASN A 436 -6.14 5.36 8.97
C ASN A 436 -6.73 5.01 7.58
N LYS A 437 -7.00 5.99 6.72
CA LYS A 437 -7.55 5.75 5.37
C LYS A 437 -6.47 5.55 4.30
N ILE A 438 -5.19 5.90 4.56
CA ILE A 438 -4.10 5.79 3.58
C ILE A 438 -3.22 4.57 3.91
N SER A 439 -2.94 3.76 2.90
CA SER A 439 -1.99 2.63 2.97
C SER A 439 -0.56 3.14 3.14
N ILE A 440 0.05 2.83 4.28
CA ILE A 440 1.43 3.16 4.61
C ILE A 440 2.24 1.87 4.70
N GLY A 441 3.32 1.77 3.94
CA GLY A 441 4.17 0.58 3.92
C GLY A 441 3.40 -0.67 3.46
N GLU A 442 3.24 -1.62 4.35
CA GLU A 442 2.49 -2.86 4.14
C GLU A 442 1.08 -2.84 4.78
N ASP A 443 0.70 -1.74 5.44
CA ASP A 443 -0.65 -1.59 5.96
C ASP A 443 -1.67 -1.46 4.82
N GLN A 444 -2.77 -2.18 4.94
CA GLN A 444 -3.86 -2.10 3.97
C GLN A 444 -4.90 -1.07 4.44
N ALA A 445 -5.16 -0.12 3.58
CA ALA A 445 -6.23 0.85 3.73
C ALA A 445 -6.84 1.14 2.34
N ASP A 446 -7.95 1.85 2.31
CA ASP A 446 -8.72 2.06 1.09
C ASP A 446 -7.98 2.90 0.04
N LEU A 447 -7.16 3.86 0.49
CA LEU A 447 -6.43 4.78 -0.37
C LEU A 447 -4.94 4.43 -0.45
N SER A 448 -4.38 4.49 -1.65
CA SER A 448 -2.95 4.23 -1.89
C SER A 448 -2.13 5.51 -1.78
N SER A 449 -1.01 5.47 -1.05
CA SER A 449 -0.04 6.57 -0.93
C SER A 449 0.51 7.04 -2.29
N VAL A 450 0.49 6.19 -3.33
CA VAL A 450 0.97 6.52 -4.68
C VAL A 450 0.22 7.68 -5.30
N PHE A 451 -1.10 7.75 -5.12
CA PHE A 451 -1.90 8.83 -5.69
C PHE A 451 -1.73 10.14 -4.92
N PHE A 452 -1.50 10.06 -3.61
CA PHE A 452 -1.12 11.24 -2.80
C PHE A 452 0.24 11.79 -3.21
N ASP A 453 1.26 10.94 -3.38
CA ASP A 453 2.60 11.37 -3.81
C ASP A 453 2.55 12.06 -5.16
N LYS A 454 1.85 11.48 -6.14
CA LYS A 454 1.65 12.09 -7.45
C LYS A 454 0.92 13.44 -7.36
N GLY A 455 -0.15 13.51 -6.57
CA GLY A 455 -0.93 14.72 -6.36
C GLY A 455 -0.09 15.83 -5.72
N LEU A 456 0.63 15.53 -4.65
CA LEU A 456 1.54 16.47 -3.99
C LEU A 456 2.66 16.94 -4.91
N ALA A 457 3.20 16.08 -5.77
CA ALA A 457 4.25 16.43 -6.73
C ALA A 457 3.77 17.42 -7.80
N GLN A 458 2.46 17.47 -8.09
CA GLN A 458 1.87 18.34 -9.10
C GLN A 458 1.09 19.53 -8.50
N SER A 459 0.76 19.48 -7.22
CA SER A 459 -0.09 20.47 -6.54
C SER A 459 0.50 21.89 -6.46
N GLY A 460 1.82 22.05 -6.57
CA GLY A 460 2.50 23.31 -6.30
C GLY A 460 2.66 23.65 -4.82
N LEU A 461 2.13 22.87 -3.90
CA LEU A 461 2.30 23.08 -2.45
C LEU A 461 3.73 22.83 -1.99
N ILE A 462 4.44 21.95 -2.66
CA ILE A 462 5.84 21.59 -2.44
C ILE A 462 6.66 22.06 -3.65
N PRO A 463 7.78 22.78 -3.46
CA PRO A 463 8.56 23.29 -4.55
C PRO A 463 9.23 22.15 -5.34
N LYS A 464 9.42 22.37 -6.63
CA LYS A 464 10.18 21.45 -7.49
C LYS A 464 11.67 21.75 -7.38
N ALA A 465 12.47 20.70 -7.33
CA ALA A 465 13.92 20.79 -7.33
C ALA A 465 14.53 19.81 -8.33
N LYS A 466 15.72 20.13 -8.82
CA LYS A 466 16.56 19.25 -9.63
C LYS A 466 17.96 19.24 -9.03
N GLN A 467 18.34 18.09 -8.47
CA GLN A 467 19.55 17.95 -7.65
C GLN A 467 19.56 18.96 -6.48
N THR A 468 20.41 19.97 -6.50
CA THR A 468 20.58 20.98 -5.45
C THR A 468 19.97 22.34 -5.80
N LYS A 469 19.19 22.45 -6.89
CA LYS A 469 18.62 23.70 -7.36
C LYS A 469 17.10 23.66 -7.40
N TRP A 470 16.48 24.75 -6.99
CA TRP A 470 15.05 24.94 -7.17
C TRP A 470 14.68 25.14 -8.64
N VAL A 471 13.50 24.69 -9.03
CA VAL A 471 12.97 24.77 -10.40
C VAL A 471 11.60 25.42 -10.38
N GLY A 472 11.39 26.44 -11.22
CA GLY A 472 10.14 27.18 -11.34
C GLY A 472 9.95 28.22 -10.23
N ASN A 473 8.70 28.73 -10.11
CA ASN A 473 8.36 29.68 -9.08
C ASN A 473 8.18 28.97 -7.74
N THR A 474 8.90 29.40 -6.74
CA THR A 474 8.91 28.81 -5.39
C THR A 474 8.12 29.63 -4.38
N ASP A 475 7.69 30.84 -4.73
CA ASP A 475 7.01 31.76 -3.80
C ASP A 475 5.57 31.33 -3.54
N THR A 476 4.98 30.58 -4.45
CA THR A 476 3.60 30.10 -4.37
C THR A 476 3.43 28.86 -3.49
N CYS A 477 4.52 28.20 -3.06
CA CYS A 477 4.45 26.96 -2.28
C CYS A 477 4.29 27.23 -0.77
N LEU A 478 3.98 26.16 -0.01
CA LEU A 478 3.92 26.19 1.45
C LEU A 478 5.27 25.90 2.13
N TYR A 479 6.32 25.76 1.35
CA TYR A 479 7.69 25.56 1.82
C TYR A 479 8.37 26.88 2.12
N ASP A 480 9.05 26.99 3.25
CA ASP A 480 9.80 28.18 3.62
C ASP A 480 11.22 28.12 3.05
N ILE A 481 11.41 28.75 1.91
CA ILE A 481 12.70 28.80 1.20
C ILE A 481 13.73 29.68 1.91
N ASN A 482 13.27 30.66 2.68
CA ASN A 482 14.12 31.61 3.37
C ASN A 482 14.68 31.05 4.69
N GLU A 483 14.14 29.95 5.20
CA GLU A 483 14.71 29.27 6.36
C GLU A 483 16.02 28.56 5.99
N THR A 484 17.10 28.97 6.61
CA THR A 484 18.45 28.43 6.34
C THR A 484 18.65 27.03 6.89
N ASN A 485 17.93 26.66 7.95
CA ASN A 485 17.90 25.30 8.47
C ASN A 485 16.89 24.48 7.68
N VAL A 486 17.38 23.64 6.77
CA VAL A 486 16.55 22.84 5.86
C VAL A 486 15.64 21.89 6.61
N ASP A 487 16.08 21.28 7.72
CA ASP A 487 15.25 20.34 8.49
C ASP A 487 14.10 21.09 9.16
N LYS A 488 14.35 22.27 9.71
CA LYS A 488 13.30 23.13 10.26
C LYS A 488 12.31 23.58 9.18
N ALA A 489 12.82 23.98 8.00
CA ALA A 489 11.99 24.32 6.85
C ALA A 489 11.07 23.17 6.46
N MET A 490 11.59 21.94 6.38
CA MET A 490 10.81 20.75 6.05
C MET A 490 9.74 20.43 7.11
N ILE A 491 10.08 20.49 8.40
CA ILE A 491 9.15 20.21 9.50
C ILE A 491 7.98 21.19 9.50
N GLU A 492 8.28 22.51 9.40
CA GLU A 492 7.24 23.54 9.41
C GLU A 492 6.39 23.50 8.14
N SER A 493 7.02 23.25 6.99
CA SER A 493 6.30 23.09 5.72
C SER A 493 5.34 21.88 5.75
N ARG A 494 5.80 20.73 6.27
CA ARG A 494 4.96 19.57 6.48
C ARG A 494 3.72 19.89 7.30
N LYS A 495 3.88 20.58 8.44
CA LYS A 495 2.76 20.98 9.28
C LYS A 495 1.75 21.86 8.54
N ARG A 496 2.24 22.86 7.78
CA ARG A 496 1.39 23.75 6.98
C ARG A 496 0.63 22.99 5.89
N ILE A 497 1.31 22.10 5.17
CA ILE A 497 0.70 21.30 4.09
C ILE A 497 -0.37 20.36 4.65
N VAL A 498 -0.08 19.66 5.76
CA VAL A 498 -1.04 18.77 6.42
C VAL A 498 -2.25 19.55 6.88
N GLN A 499 -2.06 20.69 7.56
CA GLN A 499 -3.15 21.55 8.02
C GLN A 499 -4.02 22.04 6.84
N TYR A 500 -3.40 22.47 5.76
CA TYR A 500 -4.08 22.95 4.57
C TYR A 500 -4.90 21.86 3.88
N LEU A 501 -4.27 20.72 3.57
CA LEU A 501 -4.94 19.60 2.90
C LEU A 501 -6.03 18.98 3.77
N ASN A 502 -5.78 18.81 5.08
CA ASN A 502 -6.82 18.30 5.99
C ASN A 502 -8.05 19.19 5.98
N ALA A 503 -7.87 20.53 6.00
CA ALA A 503 -8.98 21.46 5.92
C ALA A 503 -9.74 21.35 4.59
N CYS A 504 -9.04 21.18 3.44
CA CYS A 504 -9.69 20.95 2.15
C CYS A 504 -10.52 19.64 2.17
N TYR A 505 -9.99 18.57 2.78
CA TYR A 505 -10.73 17.30 2.94
C TYR A 505 -11.92 17.44 3.91
N GLU A 506 -11.80 18.22 5.00
CA GLU A 506 -12.91 18.50 5.94
C GLU A 506 -14.04 19.26 5.25
N ILE A 507 -13.72 20.27 4.46
CA ILE A 507 -14.71 21.01 3.67
C ILE A 507 -15.42 20.04 2.72
N ALA A 508 -14.68 19.26 1.94
CA ALA A 508 -15.25 18.34 0.98
C ALA A 508 -16.07 17.22 1.64
N GLU A 509 -15.63 16.66 2.77
CA GLU A 509 -16.39 15.67 3.54
C GLU A 509 -17.72 16.20 4.05
N ASN A 510 -17.79 17.50 4.39
CA ASN A 510 -19.00 18.13 4.87
C ASN A 510 -19.99 18.53 3.74
N TYR A 511 -19.50 18.85 2.56
CA TYR A 511 -20.32 19.34 1.43
C TYR A 511 -20.75 18.25 0.45
N LEU A 512 -20.00 17.16 0.32
CA LEU A 512 -20.35 16.05 -0.58
C LEU A 512 -21.42 15.15 0.05
N ASP A 513 -22.34 14.66 -0.79
CA ASP A 513 -23.27 13.59 -0.43
C ASP A 513 -22.52 12.26 -0.27
N ASP A 514 -23.10 11.29 0.44
CA ASP A 514 -22.40 10.05 0.78
C ASP A 514 -21.91 9.26 -0.44
N ASP A 515 -22.72 9.16 -1.50
CA ASP A 515 -22.33 8.52 -2.76
C ASP A 515 -21.18 9.27 -3.48
N ALA A 516 -21.27 10.61 -3.48
CA ALA A 516 -20.23 11.46 -4.05
C ALA A 516 -18.91 11.40 -3.24
N LYS A 517 -18.97 11.27 -1.91
CA LYS A 517 -17.77 11.07 -1.06
C LYS A 517 -17.01 9.82 -1.46
N ASP A 518 -17.70 8.69 -1.59
CA ASP A 518 -17.05 7.41 -1.90
C ASP A 518 -16.42 7.44 -3.29
N THR A 519 -17.09 8.08 -4.26
CA THR A 519 -16.63 8.14 -5.64
C THR A 519 -15.57 9.22 -5.87
N PHE A 520 -15.83 10.46 -5.43
CA PHE A 520 -15.07 11.65 -5.82
C PHE A 520 -14.13 12.21 -4.73
N LEU A 521 -14.10 11.61 -3.53
CA LEU A 521 -13.19 12.01 -2.47
C LEU A 521 -12.36 10.85 -1.94
N PHE A 522 -13.01 9.74 -1.55
CA PHE A 522 -12.36 8.60 -0.89
C PHE A 522 -12.10 7.41 -1.83
N SER A 523 -11.81 7.69 -3.09
CA SER A 523 -11.35 6.69 -4.05
C SER A 523 -9.91 6.97 -4.52
N ASN A 524 -9.22 5.93 -4.93
CA ASN A 524 -7.87 6.06 -5.48
C ASN A 524 -7.82 6.95 -6.74
N ARG A 525 -8.89 6.95 -7.54
CA ARG A 525 -8.99 7.78 -8.74
C ARG A 525 -9.18 9.26 -8.40
N ALA A 526 -9.95 9.56 -7.38
CA ALA A 526 -10.22 10.92 -6.91
C ALA A 526 -9.05 11.55 -6.14
N THR A 527 -8.22 10.74 -5.49
CA THR A 527 -7.14 11.24 -4.62
C THR A 527 -6.16 12.14 -5.37
N PHE A 528 -5.67 11.72 -6.53
CA PHE A 528 -4.73 12.51 -7.33
C PHE A 528 -5.31 13.88 -7.74
N PRO A 529 -6.47 13.94 -8.41
CA PRO A 529 -7.03 15.23 -8.83
C PRO A 529 -7.42 16.12 -7.66
N PHE A 530 -7.95 15.57 -6.55
CA PHE A 530 -8.35 16.38 -5.40
C PHE A 530 -7.14 17.03 -4.70
N VAL A 531 -6.07 16.28 -4.47
CA VAL A 531 -4.82 16.82 -3.90
C VAL A 531 -4.20 17.84 -4.84
N THR A 532 -4.19 17.56 -6.14
CA THR A 532 -3.62 18.45 -7.14
C THR A 532 -4.39 19.77 -7.23
N ILE A 533 -5.73 19.71 -7.37
CA ILE A 533 -6.55 20.93 -7.51
C ILE A 533 -6.50 21.79 -6.26
N SER A 534 -6.49 21.19 -5.06
CA SER A 534 -6.35 21.93 -3.81
C SER A 534 -5.10 22.82 -3.80
N GLY A 535 -3.99 22.30 -4.32
CA GLY A 535 -2.75 23.08 -4.43
C GLY A 535 -2.73 24.08 -5.60
N LEU A 536 -3.34 23.72 -6.73
CA LEU A 536 -3.44 24.64 -7.87
C LEU A 536 -4.35 25.84 -7.54
N LEU A 537 -5.40 25.66 -6.77
CA LEU A 537 -6.23 26.76 -6.26
C LEU A 537 -5.45 27.68 -5.32
N HIS A 538 -4.61 27.11 -4.45
CA HIS A 538 -3.70 27.91 -3.63
C HIS A 538 -2.74 28.75 -4.49
N THR A 539 -2.15 28.16 -5.52
CA THR A 539 -1.27 28.85 -6.46
C THR A 539 -2.03 29.95 -7.23
N TYR A 540 -3.26 29.68 -7.64
CA TYR A 540 -4.12 30.66 -8.29
C TYR A 540 -4.39 31.87 -7.40
N LEU A 541 -4.80 31.66 -6.15
CA LEU A 541 -5.06 32.72 -5.19
C LEU A 541 -3.81 33.59 -4.93
N PHE A 542 -2.63 32.98 -4.91
CA PHE A 542 -1.36 33.69 -4.78
C PHE A 542 -1.11 34.57 -6.00
N ASN A 543 -1.30 34.03 -7.20
CA ASN A 543 -1.08 34.76 -8.46
C ASN A 543 -2.09 35.91 -8.66
N CYS A 544 -3.30 35.79 -8.12
CA CYS A 544 -4.31 36.86 -8.10
C CYS A 544 -4.06 37.91 -7.01
N GLY A 545 -3.08 37.70 -6.12
CA GLY A 545 -2.79 38.61 -5.02
C GLY A 545 -3.79 38.53 -3.84
N GLU A 546 -4.64 37.51 -3.81
CA GLU A 546 -5.58 37.25 -2.71
C GLU A 546 -4.88 36.74 -1.44
N ILE A 547 -3.73 36.11 -1.63
CA ILE A 547 -2.82 35.64 -0.57
C ILE A 547 -1.37 35.95 -0.98
N ASP A 548 -0.50 36.08 0.01
CA ASP A 548 0.95 36.29 -0.19
C ASP A 548 1.77 35.42 0.78
N ILE A 549 3.10 35.58 0.76
CA ILE A 549 4.02 34.78 1.60
C ILE A 549 3.73 35.01 3.09
N SER A 550 3.29 36.21 3.49
CA SER A 550 3.02 36.59 4.88
C SER A 550 1.65 36.11 5.37
N THR A 551 0.75 35.73 4.47
CA THR A 551 -0.62 35.33 4.78
C THR A 551 -0.63 34.05 5.65
N PRO A 552 -1.22 34.08 6.86
CA PRO A 552 -1.30 32.92 7.74
C PRO A 552 -2.07 31.74 7.11
N ILE A 553 -1.69 30.51 7.43
CA ILE A 553 -2.31 29.31 6.85
C ILE A 553 -3.84 29.28 7.04
N LYS A 554 -4.35 29.75 8.17
CA LYS A 554 -5.79 29.83 8.44
C LYS A 554 -6.53 30.75 7.47
N GLU A 555 -5.94 31.89 7.11
CA GLU A 555 -6.53 32.80 6.13
C GLU A 555 -6.47 32.22 4.72
N ARG A 556 -5.38 31.52 4.36
CA ARG A 556 -5.29 30.80 3.09
C ARG A 556 -6.38 29.75 2.95
N ILE A 557 -6.70 29.03 4.04
CA ILE A 557 -7.80 28.07 4.09
C ILE A 557 -9.15 28.77 3.87
N ILE A 558 -9.39 29.90 4.53
CA ILE A 558 -10.63 30.68 4.34
C ILE A 558 -10.78 31.12 2.89
N LYS A 559 -9.68 31.56 2.25
CA LYS A 559 -9.70 32.02 0.85
C LYS A 559 -9.94 30.88 -0.15
N VAL A 560 -9.46 29.69 0.09
CA VAL A 560 -9.68 28.53 -0.81
C VAL A 560 -11.04 27.86 -0.61
N THR A 561 -11.66 28.03 0.56
CA THR A 561 -12.92 27.37 0.92
C THR A 561 -14.01 27.54 -0.15
N PRO A 562 -14.34 28.74 -0.68
CA PRO A 562 -15.40 28.88 -1.67
C PRO A 562 -15.18 28.07 -2.95
N TYR A 563 -13.93 27.86 -3.34
CA TYR A 563 -13.58 27.10 -4.54
C TYR A 563 -13.74 25.59 -4.31
N ILE A 564 -13.39 25.10 -3.12
CA ILE A 564 -13.62 23.69 -2.75
C ILE A 564 -15.12 23.41 -2.60
N GLU A 565 -15.89 24.33 -2.01
CA GLU A 565 -17.34 24.24 -1.90
C GLU A 565 -17.98 24.15 -3.29
N ALA A 566 -17.62 25.04 -4.20
CA ALA A 566 -18.11 25.03 -5.57
C ALA A 566 -17.77 23.74 -6.32
N LEU A 567 -16.55 23.19 -6.10
CA LEU A 567 -16.20 21.88 -6.63
C LEU A 567 -17.14 20.79 -6.09
N CYS A 568 -17.39 20.79 -4.79
CA CYS A 568 -18.26 19.77 -4.16
C CYS A 568 -19.71 19.89 -4.62
N GLU A 569 -20.24 21.13 -4.72
CA GLU A 569 -21.59 21.38 -5.27
C GLU A 569 -21.74 20.82 -6.69
N GLY A 570 -20.75 21.09 -7.56
CA GLY A 570 -20.75 20.59 -8.93
C GLY A 570 -20.62 19.07 -9.01
N LEU A 571 -19.84 18.44 -8.11
CA LEU A 571 -19.70 16.98 -8.04
C LEU A 571 -20.98 16.29 -7.57
N ASN A 572 -21.73 16.89 -6.64
CA ASN A 572 -23.01 16.35 -6.18
C ASN A 572 -24.06 16.28 -7.28
N ILE A 573 -24.10 17.29 -8.17
CA ILE A 573 -25.07 17.40 -9.27
C ILE A 573 -24.50 16.94 -10.62
N LEU A 574 -23.35 16.25 -10.63
CA LEU A 574 -22.68 15.84 -11.85
C LEU A 574 -23.60 14.91 -12.67
N PRO A 575 -23.88 15.22 -13.97
CA PRO A 575 -24.68 14.37 -14.83
C PRO A 575 -24.15 12.93 -14.94
N GLU A 576 -25.04 11.97 -15.12
CA GLU A 576 -24.68 10.55 -15.20
C GLU A 576 -23.69 10.23 -16.35
N GLU A 577 -23.82 10.94 -17.48
CA GLU A 577 -22.86 10.83 -18.59
C GLU A 577 -21.44 11.21 -18.15
N GLU A 578 -21.30 12.32 -17.41
CA GLU A 578 -20.01 12.78 -16.88
C GLU A 578 -19.47 11.85 -15.78
N ARG A 579 -20.36 11.32 -14.94
CA ARG A 579 -19.98 10.28 -13.95
C ARG A 579 -19.42 9.05 -14.65
N THR A 580 -20.11 8.57 -15.68
CA THR A 580 -19.69 7.40 -16.47
C THR A 580 -18.36 7.68 -17.18
N TYR A 581 -18.21 8.87 -17.78
CA TYR A 581 -16.97 9.29 -18.42
C TYR A 581 -15.78 9.27 -17.44
N LEU A 582 -15.95 9.78 -16.23
CA LEU A 582 -14.89 9.78 -15.22
C LEU A 582 -14.59 8.36 -14.68
N THR A 583 -15.62 7.63 -14.28
CA THR A 583 -15.46 6.30 -13.66
C THR A 583 -15.03 5.24 -14.67
N GLY A 584 -15.40 5.38 -15.95
CA GLY A 584 -14.97 4.51 -17.05
C GLY A 584 -13.51 4.73 -17.49
N ALA A 585 -12.93 5.90 -17.19
CA ALA A 585 -11.58 6.22 -17.62
C ALA A 585 -10.54 5.25 -17.06
N GLN A 586 -9.71 4.66 -17.93
CA GLN A 586 -8.64 3.73 -17.58
C GLN A 586 -7.29 4.15 -18.19
N GLY A 587 -6.18 3.68 -17.60
CA GLY A 587 -4.83 3.92 -18.11
C GLY A 587 -4.21 5.26 -17.72
N GLN A 588 -3.13 5.64 -18.41
CA GLN A 588 -2.30 6.80 -18.04
C GLN A 588 -2.99 8.15 -18.21
N GLY A 589 -4.00 8.26 -19.08
CA GLY A 589 -4.76 9.50 -19.31
C GLY A 589 -5.85 9.79 -18.27
N ALA A 590 -6.29 8.78 -17.51
CA ALA A 590 -7.39 8.91 -16.57
C ALA A 590 -7.19 9.99 -15.51
N GLU A 591 -5.99 10.08 -14.92
CA GLU A 591 -5.66 11.07 -13.90
C GLU A 591 -5.81 12.51 -14.42
N LYS A 592 -5.40 12.76 -15.67
CA LYS A 592 -5.53 14.08 -16.32
C LYS A 592 -6.99 14.41 -16.61
N LYS A 593 -7.78 13.44 -17.09
CA LYS A 593 -9.22 13.63 -17.33
C LYS A 593 -9.96 14.03 -16.06
N TRP A 594 -9.72 13.34 -14.96
CA TRP A 594 -10.30 13.67 -13.67
C TRP A 594 -9.92 15.08 -13.20
N LEU A 595 -8.64 15.46 -13.30
CA LEU A 595 -8.19 16.78 -12.90
C LEU A 595 -8.85 17.90 -13.73
N LEU A 596 -8.91 17.74 -15.06
CA LEU A 596 -9.53 18.71 -15.95
C LEU A 596 -11.05 18.83 -15.70
N SER A 597 -11.72 17.73 -15.40
CA SER A 597 -13.14 17.76 -14.99
C SER A 597 -13.33 18.55 -13.70
N TYR A 598 -12.49 18.35 -12.68
CA TYR A 598 -12.55 19.12 -11.43
C TYR A 598 -12.27 20.61 -11.68
N GLN A 599 -11.28 20.93 -12.50
CA GLN A 599 -10.97 22.31 -12.90
C GLN A 599 -12.14 22.94 -13.67
N ASN A 600 -12.79 22.20 -14.55
CA ASN A 600 -13.95 22.67 -15.28
C ASN A 600 -15.14 22.99 -14.37
N ILE A 601 -15.41 22.15 -13.38
CA ILE A 601 -16.46 22.40 -12.38
C ILE A 601 -16.17 23.70 -11.62
N VAL A 602 -14.95 23.88 -11.14
CA VAL A 602 -14.57 25.15 -10.49
C VAL A 602 -14.68 26.34 -11.44
N ASN A 603 -14.25 26.19 -12.70
CA ASN A 603 -14.33 27.26 -13.70
C ASN A 603 -15.78 27.66 -14.03
N GLN A 604 -16.74 26.74 -13.97
CA GLN A 604 -18.16 27.07 -14.16
C GLN A 604 -18.68 28.03 -13.09
N HIS A 605 -18.22 27.94 -11.86
CA HIS A 605 -18.57 28.83 -10.76
C HIS A 605 -17.67 30.07 -10.70
N TYR A 606 -16.41 29.91 -11.06
CA TYR A 606 -15.36 30.98 -11.02
C TYR A 606 -14.67 31.08 -12.38
N PRO A 607 -15.26 31.81 -13.37
CA PRO A 607 -14.74 31.89 -14.75
C PRO A 607 -13.30 32.40 -14.85
N ASP A 608 -12.84 33.22 -13.89
CA ASP A 608 -11.48 33.74 -13.86
C ASP A 608 -10.44 32.66 -13.51
N TYR A 609 -10.87 31.55 -12.90
CA TYR A 609 -10.03 30.36 -12.71
C TYR A 609 -10.01 29.55 -14.00
N PHE A 610 -9.06 29.85 -14.88
CA PHE A 610 -8.97 29.26 -16.21
C PHE A 610 -7.55 28.73 -16.50
N PRO A 611 -7.21 27.48 -16.09
CA PRO A 611 -5.95 26.85 -16.44
C PRO A 611 -5.75 26.69 -17.95
N GLU A 612 -4.49 26.84 -18.42
CA GLU A 612 -4.16 26.83 -19.86
C GLU A 612 -4.64 25.55 -20.58
N GLU A 613 -4.52 24.40 -19.97
CA GLU A 613 -4.95 23.11 -20.55
C GLU A 613 -6.48 22.92 -20.59
N LEU A 614 -7.23 23.71 -19.85
CA LEU A 614 -8.68 23.61 -19.78
C LEU A 614 -9.36 24.07 -21.08
N GLN A 615 -8.78 25.05 -21.77
CA GLN A 615 -9.28 25.50 -23.06
C GLN A 615 -9.28 24.36 -24.10
N GLU A 616 -8.11 23.74 -24.27
CA GLU A 616 -7.96 22.61 -25.19
C GLU A 616 -8.92 21.46 -24.84
N TRP A 617 -9.04 21.13 -23.54
CA TRP A 617 -9.95 20.09 -23.09
C TRP A 617 -11.43 20.41 -23.36
N LYS A 618 -11.87 21.68 -23.22
CA LYS A 618 -13.24 22.10 -23.57
C LYS A 618 -13.49 21.99 -25.08
N GLU A 619 -12.51 22.43 -25.89
CA GLU A 619 -12.59 22.34 -27.35
C GLU A 619 -12.69 20.89 -27.82
N THR A 620 -11.97 19.95 -27.20
CA THR A 620 -12.06 18.52 -27.54
C THR A 620 -13.44 17.91 -27.25
N ARG A 621 -14.23 18.53 -26.39
CA ARG A 621 -15.57 18.06 -26.00
C ARG A 621 -16.72 18.86 -26.64
N ASP A 622 -16.39 19.86 -27.42
CA ASP A 622 -17.40 20.64 -28.17
C ASP A 622 -17.87 19.83 -29.36
N LYS A 623 -19.18 19.49 -29.38
CA LYS A 623 -19.79 18.70 -30.47
C LYS A 623 -19.61 19.34 -31.85
N SER A 624 -19.62 20.66 -31.95
CA SER A 624 -19.42 21.36 -33.23
C SER A 624 -17.99 21.20 -33.73
N ILE A 625 -17.02 21.25 -32.83
CA ILE A 625 -15.60 21.06 -33.16
C ILE A 625 -15.33 19.59 -33.51
N GLN A 626 -15.96 18.66 -32.79
CA GLN A 626 -15.86 17.21 -33.10
C GLN A 626 -16.45 16.91 -34.47
N GLU A 627 -17.64 17.41 -34.80
CA GLU A 627 -18.26 17.25 -36.13
C GLU A 627 -17.39 17.85 -37.26
N GLU A 628 -16.78 19.00 -37.03
CA GLU A 628 -15.81 19.58 -37.98
C GLU A 628 -14.56 18.72 -38.11
N GLY A 629 -14.04 18.20 -36.98
CA GLY A 629 -12.92 17.27 -36.93
C GLY A 629 -13.21 15.97 -37.70
N GLU A 630 -14.39 15.39 -37.56
CA GLU A 630 -14.79 14.19 -38.30
C GLU A 630 -14.88 14.49 -39.81
N LYS A 631 -15.46 15.62 -40.21
CA LYS A 631 -15.43 16.04 -41.62
C LYS A 631 -14.04 16.16 -42.18
N LEU A 632 -13.14 16.84 -41.47
CA LEU A 632 -11.75 16.98 -41.88
C LEU A 632 -11.02 15.62 -41.95
N LYS A 633 -11.27 14.75 -41.01
CA LYS A 633 -10.74 13.38 -40.98
C LYS A 633 -11.19 12.57 -42.22
N GLU A 634 -12.49 12.66 -42.59
CA GLU A 634 -13.03 11.99 -43.77
C GLU A 634 -12.51 12.62 -45.07
N GLU A 635 -12.32 13.93 -45.11
CA GLU A 635 -11.67 14.60 -46.27
C GLU A 635 -10.23 14.12 -46.45
N ILE A 636 -9.46 14.02 -45.36
CA ILE A 636 -8.07 13.50 -45.40
C ILE A 636 -8.08 12.07 -45.88
N ARG A 637 -8.97 11.22 -45.37
CA ARG A 637 -9.11 9.82 -45.77
C ARG A 637 -9.43 9.73 -47.27
N SER A 638 -10.39 10.49 -47.75
CA SER A 638 -10.78 10.54 -49.16
C SER A 638 -9.62 11.02 -50.06
N LEU A 639 -8.86 12.04 -49.62
CA LEU A 639 -7.72 12.56 -50.36
C LEU A 639 -6.59 11.54 -50.43
N VAL A 640 -6.20 10.92 -49.29
CA VAL A 640 -5.17 9.87 -49.24
C VAL A 640 -5.57 8.70 -50.14
N ARG A 641 -6.83 8.25 -50.05
CA ARG A 641 -7.38 7.19 -50.92
C ARG A 641 -7.20 7.54 -52.40
N LYS A 642 -7.67 8.68 -52.84
CA LYS A 642 -7.59 9.11 -54.26
C LYS A 642 -6.15 9.17 -54.75
N LEU A 643 -5.26 9.74 -53.97
CA LEU A 643 -3.86 9.88 -54.31
C LEU A 643 -3.13 8.53 -54.39
N VAL A 644 -3.33 7.67 -53.37
CA VAL A 644 -2.68 6.35 -53.31
C VAL A 644 -3.14 5.51 -54.49
N PHE A 645 -4.44 5.40 -54.78
CA PHE A 645 -4.92 4.58 -55.86
C PHE A 645 -4.63 5.15 -57.26
N ALA A 646 -4.71 6.48 -57.41
CA ALA A 646 -4.30 7.09 -58.68
C ALA A 646 -2.82 6.80 -58.98
N LYS A 647 -1.96 6.84 -57.99
CA LYS A 647 -0.56 6.62 -58.16
C LYS A 647 -0.22 5.13 -58.34
N LEU A 648 -0.90 4.23 -57.63
CA LEU A 648 -0.79 2.77 -57.88
C LEU A 648 -1.18 2.45 -59.29
N TYR A 649 -2.27 3.05 -59.81
CA TYR A 649 -2.72 2.85 -61.18
C TYR A 649 -1.72 3.38 -62.25
N GLU A 650 -1.15 4.59 -61.98
CA GLU A 650 -0.13 5.18 -62.86
C GLU A 650 1.12 4.31 -62.98
N ILE A 651 1.55 3.68 -61.87
CA ILE A 651 2.78 2.89 -61.82
C ILE A 651 2.58 1.48 -62.32
N PHE A 652 1.48 0.81 -61.94
CA PHE A 652 1.23 -0.62 -62.17
C PHE A 652 0.11 -0.88 -63.21
N GLY A 653 -0.54 0.17 -63.70
CA GLY A 653 -1.65 0.02 -64.65
C GLY A 653 -2.83 -0.75 -64.03
N LYS A 654 -3.51 -1.55 -64.87
CA LYS A 654 -4.65 -2.39 -64.44
C LYS A 654 -4.27 -3.50 -63.45
N ASP A 655 -2.98 -3.80 -63.30
CA ASP A 655 -2.48 -4.86 -62.45
C ASP A 655 -2.12 -4.37 -61.00
N TYR A 656 -2.45 -3.14 -60.65
CA TYR A 656 -2.16 -2.55 -59.34
C TYR A 656 -2.69 -3.38 -58.18
N GLU A 657 -3.81 -4.07 -58.34
CA GLU A 657 -4.41 -4.91 -57.32
C GLU A 657 -3.50 -6.09 -56.93
N LYS A 658 -2.66 -6.58 -57.82
CA LYS A 658 -1.67 -7.61 -57.50
C LYS A 658 -0.64 -7.11 -56.49
N ASN A 659 -0.33 -5.83 -56.50
CA ASN A 659 0.62 -5.22 -55.54
C ASN A 659 0.05 -5.21 -54.11
N ILE A 660 -1.27 -5.08 -53.94
CA ILE A 660 -2.00 -4.99 -52.71
C ILE A 660 -2.99 -6.15 -52.47
N ALA A 661 -2.77 -7.30 -53.11
CA ALA A 661 -3.65 -8.45 -53.07
C ALA A 661 -3.95 -8.96 -51.64
N LYS A 662 -2.96 -8.94 -50.75
CA LYS A 662 -3.14 -9.32 -49.38
C LYS A 662 -4.12 -8.35 -48.65
N LEU A 663 -3.91 -7.06 -48.81
CA LEU A 663 -4.77 -6.04 -48.21
C LEU A 663 -6.23 -6.12 -48.74
N LYS A 664 -6.40 -6.34 -50.05
CA LYS A 664 -7.69 -6.61 -50.65
C LYS A 664 -8.38 -7.78 -49.97
N HIS A 665 -7.67 -8.90 -49.83
CA HIS A 665 -8.19 -10.10 -49.16
C HIS A 665 -8.59 -9.82 -47.68
N ASP A 666 -7.71 -9.10 -46.97
CA ASP A 666 -7.97 -8.74 -45.55
C ASP A 666 -9.24 -7.85 -45.44
N CYS A 667 -9.43 -6.88 -46.35
CA CYS A 667 -10.64 -6.02 -46.38
C CYS A 667 -11.90 -6.81 -46.78
N GLU A 668 -11.80 -7.72 -47.76
CA GLU A 668 -12.90 -8.61 -48.12
C GLU A 668 -13.27 -9.53 -46.95
N GLY A 669 -12.27 -10.00 -46.15
CA GLY A 669 -12.52 -10.74 -44.92
C GLY A 669 -13.26 -9.96 -43.86
N LYS A 670 -12.93 -8.68 -43.64
CA LYS A 670 -13.65 -7.79 -42.73
C LYS A 670 -15.12 -7.59 -43.16
N ILE A 671 -15.36 -7.42 -44.46
CA ILE A 671 -16.73 -7.31 -45.00
C ILE A 671 -17.49 -8.59 -44.67
N PHE A 672 -16.88 -9.73 -44.94
CA PHE A 672 -17.50 -11.02 -44.71
C PHE A 672 -17.81 -11.24 -43.22
N GLU A 673 -16.90 -10.94 -42.32
CA GLU A 673 -17.10 -11.08 -40.87
C GLU A 673 -18.24 -10.18 -40.35
N ARG A 674 -18.41 -8.97 -40.90
CA ARG A 674 -19.42 -8.03 -40.45
C ARG A 674 -20.83 -8.39 -40.92
N PHE A 675 -20.98 -9.04 -42.08
CA PHE A 675 -22.26 -9.35 -42.71
C PHE A 675 -22.54 -10.86 -42.82
N ALA A 676 -21.73 -11.71 -42.19
CA ALA A 676 -21.86 -13.17 -42.24
C ALA A 676 -23.23 -13.71 -41.78
N ASP A 677 -23.93 -12.95 -40.94
CA ASP A 677 -25.25 -13.33 -40.40
C ASP A 677 -26.43 -12.88 -41.28
N ASN A 678 -26.17 -12.26 -42.45
CA ASN A 678 -27.21 -11.79 -43.36
C ASN A 678 -27.41 -12.79 -44.52
N ASP A 679 -28.56 -13.41 -44.57
CA ASP A 679 -28.92 -14.45 -45.59
C ASP A 679 -28.83 -13.96 -47.04
N ASP A 680 -28.97 -12.63 -47.28
CA ASP A 680 -28.95 -11.99 -48.62
C ASP A 680 -27.58 -11.33 -48.94
N PHE A 681 -26.49 -11.69 -48.22
CA PHE A 681 -25.18 -11.06 -48.36
C PHE A 681 -24.53 -11.40 -49.71
N ASP A 682 -24.29 -10.37 -50.54
CA ASP A 682 -23.46 -10.45 -51.76
C ASP A 682 -22.24 -9.51 -51.62
N ILE A 683 -21.04 -10.04 -51.53
CA ILE A 683 -19.78 -9.29 -51.40
C ILE A 683 -19.54 -8.35 -52.62
N SER A 684 -20.16 -8.62 -53.79
CA SER A 684 -20.00 -7.79 -54.98
C SER A 684 -20.68 -6.42 -54.85
N GLU A 685 -21.58 -6.25 -53.90
CA GLU A 685 -22.22 -4.96 -53.59
C GLU A 685 -21.37 -4.00 -52.79
N TYR A 686 -20.26 -4.49 -52.24
CA TYR A 686 -19.36 -3.70 -51.39
C TYR A 686 -18.02 -3.42 -52.10
N ASP A 687 -17.61 -2.13 -52.13
CA ASP A 687 -16.25 -1.80 -52.58
C ASP A 687 -15.28 -2.03 -51.42
N TRP A 688 -14.46 -3.06 -51.50
CA TRP A 688 -13.42 -3.40 -50.50
C TRP A 688 -12.50 -2.22 -50.17
N LYS A 689 -12.37 -1.20 -51.07
CA LYS A 689 -11.56 0.00 -50.85
C LYS A 689 -12.15 0.92 -49.78
N ASP A 690 -13.46 0.84 -49.53
CA ASP A 690 -14.14 1.59 -48.47
C ASP A 690 -13.78 1.04 -47.07
N TRP A 691 -13.28 -0.18 -47.00
CA TRP A 691 -12.90 -0.87 -45.80
C TRP A 691 -11.40 -0.78 -45.47
N ILE A 692 -10.65 0.01 -46.25
CA ILE A 692 -9.27 0.31 -45.96
C ILE A 692 -9.22 1.36 -44.86
N GLU A 693 -8.64 0.99 -43.74
CA GLU A 693 -8.37 1.91 -42.66
C GLU A 693 -7.04 2.65 -42.89
N ILE A 694 -6.91 3.78 -42.25
CA ILE A 694 -5.72 4.62 -42.42
C ILE A 694 -4.40 3.90 -42.11
N PRO A 695 -4.27 3.01 -41.08
CA PRO A 695 -3.05 2.19 -40.90
C PRO A 695 -2.67 1.38 -42.11
N GLU A 696 -3.65 0.95 -42.90
CA GLU A 696 -3.46 0.13 -44.10
C GLU A 696 -2.94 0.92 -45.28
N TYR A 697 -3.38 2.17 -45.45
CA TYR A 697 -2.75 3.11 -46.40
C TYR A 697 -1.27 3.32 -46.09
N LYS A 698 -0.89 3.35 -44.80
CA LYS A 698 0.50 3.41 -44.38
C LYS A 698 1.31 2.24 -44.95
N SER A 699 0.79 1.03 -44.89
CA SER A 699 1.47 -0.17 -45.43
C SER A 699 1.68 -0.08 -46.94
N ILE A 700 0.68 0.43 -47.68
CA ILE A 700 0.81 0.64 -49.14
C ILE A 700 1.92 1.66 -49.42
N ILE A 701 1.94 2.77 -48.69
CA ILE A 701 2.91 3.84 -48.87
C ILE A 701 4.32 3.37 -48.50
N GLU A 702 4.51 2.69 -47.40
CA GLU A 702 5.79 2.13 -46.97
C GLU A 702 6.35 1.13 -48.02
N LYS A 703 5.49 0.30 -48.56
CA LYS A 703 5.87 -0.67 -49.57
C LYS A 703 6.36 -0.02 -50.88
N ASN A 704 5.77 1.10 -51.27
CA ASN A 704 6.03 1.77 -52.54
C ASN A 704 6.89 3.05 -52.40
N TYR A 705 7.35 3.35 -51.17
CA TYR A 705 8.03 4.64 -50.88
C TYR A 705 9.35 4.86 -51.62
N SER A 706 10.03 3.80 -52.06
CA SER A 706 11.25 3.88 -52.85
C SER A 706 11.02 4.30 -54.30
N ASN A 707 9.77 4.39 -54.74
CA ASN A 707 9.42 4.88 -56.08
C ASN A 707 9.26 6.40 -56.04
N ASP A 708 10.17 7.12 -56.74
CA ASP A 708 10.20 8.58 -56.75
C ASP A 708 8.86 9.20 -57.18
N LYS A 709 8.19 8.63 -58.18
CA LYS A 709 6.88 9.12 -58.63
C LYS A 709 5.78 8.95 -57.61
N PHE A 710 5.90 7.95 -56.73
CA PHE A 710 4.95 7.76 -55.64
C PHE A 710 5.16 8.79 -54.53
N SER A 711 6.41 9.05 -54.16
CA SER A 711 6.73 10.02 -53.10
C SER A 711 6.50 11.47 -53.52
N GLU A 712 6.74 11.84 -54.78
CA GLU A 712 6.48 13.19 -55.26
C GLU A 712 5.01 13.60 -55.20
N ALA A 713 4.09 12.66 -55.45
CA ALA A 713 2.65 12.94 -55.42
C ALA A 713 2.12 13.42 -54.08
N PHE A 714 2.76 12.98 -53.01
CA PHE A 714 2.35 13.33 -51.64
C PHE A 714 2.93 14.66 -51.13
N GLY A 715 4.08 15.11 -51.66
CA GLY A 715 4.64 16.43 -51.40
C GLY A 715 3.80 17.57 -51.95
N ILE A 716 3.25 17.38 -53.15
CA ILE A 716 2.38 18.34 -53.85
C ILE A 716 1.07 18.54 -53.09
N ALA A 717 0.47 17.49 -52.53
CA ALA A 717 -0.84 17.55 -51.87
C ALA A 717 -0.81 18.38 -50.58
N LEU A 718 0.26 18.41 -49.84
CA LEU A 718 0.39 19.27 -48.66
C LEU A 718 0.60 20.75 -49.03
N SER A 719 1.35 21.03 -50.10
CA SER A 719 1.61 22.39 -50.54
C SER A 719 0.40 23.11 -51.13
N GLU A 720 -0.54 22.36 -51.72
CA GLU A 720 -1.76 22.93 -52.31
C GLU A 720 -2.85 23.31 -51.29
N LYS A 721 -2.90 22.66 -50.13
CA LYS A 721 -3.90 22.95 -49.07
C LYS A 721 -3.47 24.03 -48.09
N ALA A 722 -2.22 24.38 -47.98
CA ALA A 722 -1.75 25.45 -47.11
C ALA A 722 -1.94 26.83 -47.77
N THR A 723 -3.03 27.48 -47.46
CA THR A 723 -3.40 28.79 -48.07
C THR A 723 -2.72 30.00 -47.43
N SER A 724 -2.16 29.85 -46.24
CA SER A 724 -1.43 30.90 -45.54
C SER A 724 -0.09 30.42 -44.92
N LYS A 725 0.84 31.38 -44.74
CA LYS A 725 2.10 31.11 -44.06
C LYS A 725 1.89 30.65 -42.60
N LYS A 726 0.80 31.07 -41.97
CA LYS A 726 0.40 30.71 -40.61
C LYS A 726 -0.09 29.27 -40.59
N ASP A 727 -0.91 28.86 -41.55
CA ASP A 727 -1.41 27.49 -41.67
C ASP A 727 -0.26 26.52 -41.94
N LYS A 728 0.66 26.91 -42.81
CA LYS A 728 1.87 26.12 -43.11
C LYS A 728 2.77 25.92 -41.87
N LEU A 729 2.92 26.95 -41.05
CA LEU A 729 3.69 26.90 -39.81
C LEU A 729 2.98 26.07 -38.72
N ASN A 730 1.67 26.21 -38.59
CA ASN A 730 0.88 25.41 -37.64
C ASN A 730 0.90 23.92 -38.02
N TRP A 731 0.75 23.58 -39.30
CA TRP A 731 0.83 22.20 -39.76
C TRP A 731 2.22 21.58 -39.56
N LEU A 732 3.28 22.36 -39.76
CA LEU A 732 4.65 21.92 -39.50
C LEU A 732 4.91 21.71 -38.02
N SER A 733 4.33 22.53 -37.14
CA SER A 733 4.50 22.36 -35.68
C SER A 733 3.78 21.11 -35.15
N LEU A 734 2.61 20.75 -35.72
CA LEU A 734 1.87 19.54 -35.38
C LEU A 734 2.55 18.25 -35.82
N VAL A 735 3.37 18.31 -36.90
CA VAL A 735 4.03 17.11 -37.48
C VAL A 735 5.52 17.03 -37.19
N GLU A 736 6.10 17.99 -36.46
CA GLU A 736 7.48 17.87 -35.99
C GLU A 736 7.55 16.91 -34.80
N PRO A 737 8.35 15.84 -34.87
CA PRO A 737 8.51 14.94 -33.74
C PRO A 737 9.15 15.66 -32.56
N PRO A 738 8.76 15.33 -31.32
CA PRO A 738 9.37 15.92 -30.12
C PRO A 738 10.88 15.78 -30.13
N LYS A 739 11.60 16.83 -29.73
CA LYS A 739 13.06 16.82 -29.66
C LYS A 739 13.56 15.63 -28.85
N GLY A 740 14.39 14.79 -29.49
CA GLY A 740 15.04 13.64 -28.84
C GLY A 740 14.55 12.25 -29.25
N LYS A 741 13.46 12.10 -30.00
CA LYS A 741 13.03 10.80 -30.56
C LYS A 741 13.66 10.55 -31.93
N LYS A 742 14.08 9.30 -32.18
CA LYS A 742 14.59 8.89 -33.54
C LYS A 742 13.51 9.18 -34.58
N LYS A 743 13.84 9.99 -35.57
CA LYS A 743 12.94 10.33 -36.67
C LYS A 743 12.61 9.05 -37.45
N ASN A 744 11.34 8.69 -37.46
CA ASN A 744 10.83 7.60 -38.27
C ASN A 744 10.95 7.98 -39.75
N ALA A 745 11.15 7.03 -40.66
CA ALA A 745 11.28 7.33 -42.09
C ALA A 745 10.05 8.07 -42.65
N MET A 746 8.85 7.78 -42.10
CA MET A 746 7.59 8.46 -42.46
C MET A 746 7.51 9.93 -42.05
N THR A 747 8.22 10.39 -41.00
CA THR A 747 8.22 11.80 -40.61
C THR A 747 9.00 12.69 -41.58
N LYS A 748 9.71 12.10 -42.54
CA LYS A 748 10.46 12.81 -43.59
C LYS A 748 9.64 13.03 -44.84
N SER A 749 8.49 12.35 -45.00
CA SER A 749 7.60 12.46 -46.17
C SER A 749 6.38 13.28 -45.86
N ASP A 750 5.81 13.91 -46.87
CA ASP A 750 4.57 14.68 -46.74
C ASP A 750 3.37 13.80 -46.36
N VAL A 751 3.39 12.52 -46.77
CA VAL A 751 2.40 11.52 -46.36
C VAL A 751 2.53 11.15 -44.91
N GLY A 752 3.74 11.00 -44.39
CA GLY A 752 3.98 10.80 -42.97
C GLY A 752 3.45 11.97 -42.12
N ARG A 753 3.52 13.18 -42.66
CA ARG A 753 2.97 14.39 -42.02
C ARG A 753 1.42 14.39 -42.05
N LEU A 754 0.79 14.07 -43.18
CA LEU A 754 -0.66 13.90 -43.26
C LEU A 754 -1.16 12.82 -42.30
N TRP A 755 -0.41 11.72 -42.20
CA TRP A 755 -0.70 10.66 -41.26
C TRP A 755 -0.69 11.12 -39.82
N LEU A 756 0.35 11.89 -39.39
CA LEU A 756 0.44 12.43 -38.03
C LEU A 756 -0.70 13.39 -37.73
N ILE A 757 -1.12 14.21 -38.70
CA ILE A 757 -2.28 15.09 -38.57
C ILE A 757 -3.56 14.28 -38.36
N HIS A 758 -3.74 13.23 -39.16
CA HIS A 758 -4.90 12.34 -39.04
C HIS A 758 -4.88 11.60 -37.69
N ASP A 759 -3.73 11.10 -37.26
CA ASP A 759 -3.56 10.40 -35.99
C ASP A 759 -3.87 11.36 -34.82
N HIS A 760 -3.40 12.60 -34.91
CA HIS A 760 -3.71 13.64 -33.93
C HIS A 760 -5.20 13.98 -33.89
N LEU A 761 -5.84 14.18 -35.05
CA LEU A 761 -7.28 14.41 -35.15
C LEU A 761 -8.09 13.20 -34.61
N SER A 762 -7.63 11.98 -34.86
CA SER A 762 -8.28 10.76 -34.34
C SER A 762 -8.19 10.67 -32.83
N GLN A 763 -7.05 11.04 -32.21
CA GLN A 763 -6.91 11.10 -30.76
C GLN A 763 -7.82 12.17 -30.13
N TYR A 764 -8.03 13.28 -30.83
CA TYR A 764 -8.93 14.35 -30.39
C TYR A 764 -10.43 13.97 -30.41
N ILE A 765 -10.82 13.11 -31.34
CA ILE A 765 -12.20 12.73 -31.60
C ILE A 765 -12.61 11.46 -30.82
N THR A 766 -11.68 10.55 -30.57
CA THR A 766 -11.97 9.25 -29.91
C THR A 766 -12.02 9.31 -28.38
N ASP A 767 -11.91 10.50 -27.79
CA ASP A 767 -12.02 10.64 -26.32
C ASP A 767 -13.47 10.53 -25.80
N GLU A 768 -14.47 10.24 -26.67
CA GLU A 768 -15.87 9.97 -26.29
C GLU A 768 -16.26 8.48 -26.25
N GLU A 769 -15.43 7.49 -26.72
CA GLU A 769 -15.60 6.05 -26.46
C GLU A 769 -14.68 5.58 -25.30
#